data_eee1532996c410ddf90ae7040462b01b
#
_entry.id   eee1532996c410ddf90ae7040462b01b
#
_cell.length_a   1.000
_cell.length_b   1.000
_cell.length_c   1.000
_cell.angle_alpha   90.00
_cell.angle_beta   90.00
_cell.angle_gamma   90.00
#
_symmetry.space_group_name_H-M   'P 1'
#
loop_
_entity.id
_entity.type
_entity.pdbx_description
1 polymer ?
#
loop_
_entity_poly.entity_id
_entity_poly.type
_entity_poly.pdbx_seq_one_letter_code
_entity_poly.pdbx_strand_id
1 'polypeptide(L)'
;MNGSSAWTLGWRTLWRDLRAGELRLLIVAVMLAVAALSSVGFFADRLQAGLQRDARQLLGGDVVVVGDNPTAPAFAERARAEGLQALETSSFPTMARASDAQGGMSRLVALKSVPEGYPLRGSLRVADAPGAADRATREIPARGEAWVDAPLLESLGIGVGDMLLLGDAQLRVARIISIEPDRGAGFMNFAPRVMITSADLAATGLVQPASRITYRLAVAGAGDGSEAAVQRYRVWAEQQAKAPGVHGVRVESLDSGRPEMRQTLDRAEKFLSLVALLAALLSAVAVALAARGFANSHLDASAMLRVLGQSQRRIAGAYTVEFVLVGLASSAAGVLLGWAIHHVFVLLLAGLVETALPAPGLWPAAFGVGMGLTLLLAFGLPPVLQLARVPPLRVMRRDLGALKPASVVVLAVGVAGFAALLLAASRDIKLGLIAVGGFAVAVLLFAALGWLAVQVLRRLVHESTAPRWLVLATRQIAARPAYAVVQISSLAVGLLALMLLVLLRTDLIGSWRQATPANAPNRFVINVQPEQADGFRAALAKAGVTSYDWFPMIRGRLVTVNGKPVSPDDFSEDRAKRLVDREFNLSTTAQAPAHNLITAGTWTPGAKGEISVEDGIAETLGLKLGDTLGFDVGGVPSEARITSLRKVDWGSMRANFFVIYPVDHLDDVAVSYLAAYRAPDVAGFDNALVREFPNITNVDLSTTLAQVQRVLDQVIRAVEFLFGFTLAAGLVVLFAAVTATREERAREYAIMRAVGAQARLLAQVQRAELAGVGLLAGFLASCAAGAVGWALARWVFEFNWTVPWWAPLAGAVAGALLAWMAGWWALREVLRRPVMDTLRQVAE
;
A
#
# COMPACT_ATOMS: atom_id res chain seq x y z
N MET A 1 50.12 -8.48 -36.23
CA MET A 1 49.58 -8.31 -34.85
C MET A 1 48.19 -8.91 -34.81
N ASN A 2 48.06 -10.09 -34.20
CA ASN A 2 46.78 -10.79 -34.13
C ASN A 2 45.73 -9.95 -33.42
N GLY A 3 44.63 -9.64 -34.10
CA GLY A 3 43.58 -8.79 -33.63
C GLY A 3 42.91 -9.32 -32.36
N SER A 4 43.31 -8.81 -31.21
CA SER A 4 42.61 -9.07 -29.97
C SER A 4 41.11 -8.72 -30.15
N SER A 5 40.20 -9.64 -29.84
CA SER A 5 38.78 -9.42 -29.97
C SER A 5 38.36 -8.28 -29.02
N ALA A 6 37.21 -7.63 -29.28
CA ALA A 6 36.67 -6.62 -28.36
C ALA A 6 36.50 -7.16 -26.93
N TRP A 7 36.26 -8.45 -26.80
CA TRP A 7 36.15 -9.19 -25.53
C TRP A 7 37.48 -9.20 -24.74
N THR A 8 38.61 -9.57 -25.40
CA THR A 8 39.93 -9.60 -24.73
C THR A 8 40.41 -8.21 -24.33
N LEU A 9 40.12 -7.19 -25.16
CA LEU A 9 40.41 -5.80 -24.83
C LEU A 9 39.55 -5.34 -23.64
N GLY A 10 38.24 -5.59 -23.66
CA GLY A 10 37.29 -5.24 -22.58
C GLY A 10 37.63 -5.91 -21.26
N TRP A 11 38.07 -7.17 -21.28
CA TRP A 11 38.52 -7.87 -20.06
C TRP A 11 39.80 -7.26 -19.48
N ARG A 12 40.74 -6.84 -20.33
CA ARG A 12 41.99 -6.21 -19.90
C ARG A 12 41.75 -4.80 -19.37
N THR A 13 40.89 -4.00 -20.00
CA THR A 13 40.50 -2.66 -19.51
C THR A 13 39.79 -2.78 -18.18
N LEU A 14 38.83 -3.71 -18.02
CA LEU A 14 38.14 -3.98 -16.77
C LEU A 14 39.10 -4.22 -15.59
N TRP A 15 40.09 -5.10 -15.76
CA TRP A 15 41.06 -5.40 -14.69
C TRP A 15 41.95 -4.20 -14.36
N ARG A 16 42.37 -3.44 -15.39
CA ARG A 16 43.14 -2.20 -15.19
C ARG A 16 42.32 -1.19 -14.37
N ASP A 17 41.10 -0.92 -14.78
CA ASP A 17 40.25 0.13 -14.20
C ASP A 17 39.73 -0.26 -12.83
N LEU A 18 39.53 -1.56 -12.57
CA LEU A 18 39.26 -2.10 -11.23
C LEU A 18 40.47 -1.86 -10.29
N ARG A 19 41.72 -2.13 -10.76
CA ARG A 19 42.91 -1.92 -9.94
C ARG A 19 43.21 -0.44 -9.73
N ALA A 20 42.99 0.40 -10.74
CA ALA A 20 43.11 1.85 -10.65
C ALA A 20 42.01 2.49 -9.75
N GLY A 21 40.94 1.75 -9.47
CA GLY A 21 39.84 2.23 -8.64
C GLY A 21 38.85 3.14 -9.37
N GLU A 22 38.97 3.29 -10.69
CA GLU A 22 38.13 4.21 -11.49
C GLU A 22 36.69 3.73 -11.61
N LEU A 23 36.46 2.41 -11.54
CA LEU A 23 35.12 1.79 -11.54
C LEU A 23 34.43 1.78 -10.16
N ARG A 24 35.14 2.13 -9.07
CA ARG A 24 34.58 2.00 -7.70
C ARG A 24 33.27 2.75 -7.52
N LEU A 25 33.20 3.99 -7.97
CA LEU A 25 31.98 4.82 -7.83
C LEU A 25 30.82 4.22 -8.62
N LEU A 26 31.07 3.73 -9.83
CA LEU A 26 30.08 3.12 -10.67
C LEU A 26 29.57 1.80 -10.06
N ILE A 27 30.47 0.93 -9.61
CA ILE A 27 30.15 -0.34 -8.94
C ILE A 27 29.33 -0.09 -7.69
N VAL A 28 29.77 0.83 -6.83
CA VAL A 28 29.05 1.18 -5.59
C VAL A 28 27.68 1.77 -5.90
N ALA A 29 27.56 2.66 -6.89
CA ALA A 29 26.30 3.25 -7.29
C ALA A 29 25.30 2.19 -7.78
N VAL A 30 25.73 1.29 -8.69
CA VAL A 30 24.85 0.20 -9.19
C VAL A 30 24.54 -0.80 -8.09
N MET A 31 25.51 -1.20 -7.29
CA MET A 31 25.34 -2.13 -6.17
C MET A 31 24.34 -1.59 -5.13
N LEU A 32 24.49 -0.34 -4.70
CA LEU A 32 23.56 0.30 -3.75
C LEU A 32 22.18 0.48 -4.36
N ALA A 33 22.12 0.87 -5.62
CA ALA A 33 20.87 0.98 -6.36
C ALA A 33 20.09 -0.34 -6.40
N VAL A 34 20.78 -1.41 -6.81
CA VAL A 34 20.19 -2.75 -6.88
C VAL A 34 19.90 -3.30 -5.48
N ALA A 35 20.77 -3.03 -4.50
CA ALA A 35 20.52 -3.44 -3.11
C ALA A 35 19.28 -2.76 -2.52
N ALA A 36 19.11 -1.45 -2.75
CA ALA A 36 17.91 -0.74 -2.33
C ALA A 36 16.66 -1.32 -2.97
N LEU A 37 16.71 -1.50 -4.30
CA LEU A 37 15.56 -2.01 -5.06
C LEU A 37 15.20 -3.45 -4.67
N SER A 38 16.20 -4.34 -4.59
CA SER A 38 15.99 -5.76 -4.29
C SER A 38 15.61 -5.98 -2.82
N SER A 39 16.13 -5.20 -1.86
CA SER A 39 15.73 -5.30 -0.45
C SER A 39 14.26 -4.93 -0.27
N VAL A 40 13.82 -3.85 -0.94
CA VAL A 40 12.41 -3.44 -1.02
C VAL A 40 11.58 -4.54 -1.68
N GLY A 41 12.04 -5.05 -2.82
CA GLY A 41 11.36 -6.10 -3.57
C GLY A 41 11.18 -7.39 -2.78
N PHE A 42 12.23 -7.90 -2.13
CA PHE A 42 12.15 -9.09 -1.27
C PHE A 42 11.22 -8.90 -0.09
N PHE A 43 11.28 -7.74 0.53
CA PHE A 43 10.43 -7.44 1.67
C PHE A 43 8.97 -7.32 1.25
N ALA A 44 8.68 -6.60 0.16
CA ALA A 44 7.34 -6.46 -0.39
C ALA A 44 6.73 -7.81 -0.81
N ASP A 45 7.53 -8.67 -1.45
CA ASP A 45 7.12 -10.00 -1.87
C ASP A 45 6.74 -10.88 -0.66
N ARG A 46 7.57 -10.89 0.38
CA ARG A 46 7.29 -11.62 1.64
C ARG A 46 6.08 -11.07 2.39
N LEU A 47 5.96 -9.75 2.46
CA LEU A 47 4.83 -9.10 3.10
C LEU A 47 3.52 -9.43 2.37
N GLN A 48 3.51 -9.31 1.04
CA GLN A 48 2.37 -9.65 0.21
C GLN A 48 1.98 -11.13 0.36
N ALA A 49 2.96 -12.04 0.32
CA ALA A 49 2.72 -13.47 0.53
C ALA A 49 2.20 -13.78 1.94
N GLY A 50 2.70 -13.08 2.97
CA GLY A 50 2.20 -13.18 4.34
C GLY A 50 0.76 -12.71 4.46
N LEU A 51 0.46 -11.53 3.92
CA LEU A 51 -0.89 -10.97 3.94
C LEU A 51 -1.89 -11.83 3.15
N GLN A 52 -1.49 -12.39 2.01
CA GLN A 52 -2.32 -13.33 1.27
C GLN A 52 -2.57 -14.61 2.06
N ARG A 53 -1.54 -15.14 2.75
CA ARG A 53 -1.69 -16.32 3.63
C ARG A 53 -2.69 -16.03 4.76
N ASP A 54 -2.55 -14.88 5.43
CA ASP A 54 -3.44 -14.50 6.53
C ASP A 54 -4.88 -14.26 6.04
N ALA A 55 -5.04 -13.68 4.86
CA ALA A 55 -6.34 -13.54 4.22
C ALA A 55 -6.99 -14.89 3.85
N ARG A 56 -6.20 -15.89 3.39
CA ARG A 56 -6.68 -17.26 3.18
C ARG A 56 -7.12 -17.93 4.50
N GLN A 57 -6.43 -17.67 5.61
CA GLN A 57 -6.84 -18.14 6.93
C GLN A 57 -8.18 -17.55 7.35
N LEU A 58 -8.39 -16.25 7.11
CA LEU A 58 -9.66 -15.57 7.42
C LEU A 58 -10.83 -16.03 6.54
N LEU A 59 -10.56 -16.59 5.38
CA LEU A 59 -11.57 -17.21 4.52
C LEU A 59 -11.89 -18.66 4.94
N GLY A 60 -10.95 -19.32 5.63
CA GLY A 60 -11.03 -20.73 6.03
C GLY A 60 -10.68 -21.71 4.92
N GLY A 61 -10.28 -21.21 3.74
CA GLY A 61 -9.91 -21.96 2.55
C GLY A 61 -9.26 -21.07 1.51
N ASP A 62 -8.85 -21.65 0.40
CA ASP A 62 -8.34 -20.89 -0.75
C ASP A 62 -9.51 -20.40 -1.64
N VAL A 63 -10.58 -21.20 -1.71
CA VAL A 63 -11.87 -20.88 -2.34
C VAL A 63 -12.99 -21.43 -1.45
N VAL A 64 -14.06 -20.68 -1.29
CA VAL A 64 -15.22 -21.12 -0.50
C VAL A 64 -16.50 -20.98 -1.34
N VAL A 65 -17.23 -22.07 -1.48
CA VAL A 65 -18.55 -22.06 -2.09
C VAL A 65 -19.59 -21.92 -0.98
N VAL A 66 -20.40 -20.88 -1.04
CA VAL A 66 -21.40 -20.56 0.01
C VAL A 66 -22.78 -20.66 -0.58
N GLY A 67 -23.68 -21.32 0.11
CA GLY A 67 -25.08 -21.49 -0.31
C GLY A 67 -26.04 -21.57 0.85
N ASP A 68 -27.32 -21.42 0.54
CA ASP A 68 -28.43 -21.57 1.50
C ASP A 68 -28.97 -23.01 1.56
N ASN A 69 -28.45 -23.86 0.69
CA ASN A 69 -28.71 -25.31 0.64
C ASN A 69 -27.39 -26.07 0.74
N PRO A 70 -27.42 -27.37 1.13
CA PRO A 70 -26.25 -28.22 1.07
C PRO A 70 -25.57 -28.14 -0.32
N THR A 71 -24.26 -27.98 -0.33
CA THR A 71 -23.51 -27.78 -1.58
C THR A 71 -23.69 -29.00 -2.49
N ALA A 72 -24.03 -28.78 -3.77
CA ALA A 72 -24.17 -29.87 -4.73
C ALA A 72 -22.88 -30.73 -4.77
N PRO A 73 -23.02 -32.08 -4.74
CA PRO A 73 -21.87 -33.00 -4.68
C PRO A 73 -20.78 -32.74 -5.73
N ALA A 74 -21.18 -32.25 -6.91
CA ALA A 74 -20.28 -31.94 -8.02
C ALA A 74 -19.16 -30.96 -7.60
N PHE A 75 -19.41 -30.02 -6.70
CA PHE A 75 -18.38 -29.08 -6.22
C PHE A 75 -17.28 -29.79 -5.41
N ALA A 76 -17.68 -30.67 -4.50
CA ALA A 76 -16.73 -31.44 -3.68
C ALA A 76 -16.00 -32.51 -4.50
N GLU A 77 -16.69 -33.16 -5.44
CA GLU A 77 -16.12 -34.14 -6.34
C GLU A 77 -15.09 -33.51 -7.27
N ARG A 78 -15.40 -32.36 -7.84
CA ARG A 78 -14.47 -31.62 -8.70
C ARG A 78 -13.22 -31.19 -7.91
N ALA A 79 -13.36 -30.71 -6.69
CA ALA A 79 -12.23 -30.37 -5.84
C ALA A 79 -11.30 -31.57 -5.62
N ARG A 80 -11.87 -32.72 -5.27
CA ARG A 80 -11.09 -33.99 -5.09
C ARG A 80 -10.42 -34.44 -6.38
N ALA A 81 -11.08 -34.32 -7.52
CA ALA A 81 -10.52 -34.67 -8.84
C ALA A 81 -9.31 -33.81 -9.22
N GLU A 82 -9.29 -32.55 -8.76
CA GLU A 82 -8.15 -31.63 -8.91
C GLU A 82 -7.05 -31.84 -7.84
N GLY A 83 -7.21 -32.82 -6.93
CA GLY A 83 -6.29 -33.09 -5.82
C GLY A 83 -6.39 -32.09 -4.67
N LEU A 84 -7.52 -31.37 -4.57
CA LEU A 84 -7.78 -30.40 -3.52
C LEU A 84 -8.54 -31.05 -2.36
N GLN A 85 -8.36 -30.52 -1.16
CA GLN A 85 -9.15 -30.83 0.02
C GLN A 85 -10.45 -30.03 -0.03
N ALA A 86 -11.56 -30.67 0.32
CA ALA A 86 -12.88 -30.02 0.38
C ALA A 86 -13.58 -30.42 1.67
N LEU A 87 -14.17 -29.43 2.36
CA LEU A 87 -14.77 -29.60 3.67
C LEU A 87 -15.96 -28.65 3.81
N GLU A 88 -17.13 -29.20 4.15
CA GLU A 88 -18.36 -28.43 4.30
C GLU A 88 -18.69 -28.19 5.76
N THR A 89 -18.96 -26.91 6.09
CA THR A 89 -19.50 -26.48 7.39
C THR A 89 -20.87 -25.87 7.22
N SER A 90 -21.73 -25.98 8.24
CA SER A 90 -23.02 -25.31 8.26
C SER A 90 -23.13 -24.35 9.45
N SER A 91 -23.79 -23.22 9.26
CA SER A 91 -23.98 -22.23 10.31
C SER A 91 -25.36 -21.57 10.23
N PHE A 92 -26.01 -21.40 11.37
CA PHE A 92 -27.34 -20.77 11.46
C PHE A 92 -27.61 -20.24 12.88
N PRO A 93 -28.52 -19.27 13.03
CA PRO A 93 -28.97 -18.80 14.34
C PRO A 93 -29.88 -19.81 15.00
N THR A 94 -29.71 -20.03 16.30
CA THR A 94 -30.59 -20.87 17.13
C THR A 94 -30.60 -20.40 18.57
N MET A 95 -31.48 -20.98 19.39
CA MET A 95 -31.49 -20.71 20.81
C MET A 95 -30.68 -21.78 21.55
N ALA A 96 -29.73 -21.36 22.33
CA ALA A 96 -29.04 -22.19 23.31
C ALA A 96 -29.64 -21.92 24.70
N ARG A 97 -29.82 -22.98 25.51
CA ARG A 97 -30.44 -22.89 26.82
C ARG A 97 -29.58 -23.58 27.86
N ALA A 98 -29.49 -22.99 29.05
CA ALA A 98 -28.96 -23.66 30.23
C ALA A 98 -29.98 -24.70 30.75
N SER A 99 -29.52 -25.75 31.46
CA SER A 99 -30.42 -26.69 32.09
C SER A 99 -31.29 -26.02 33.14
N ASP A 100 -32.47 -26.60 33.42
CA ASP A 100 -33.38 -26.05 34.42
C ASP A 100 -32.73 -25.99 35.81
N ALA A 101 -31.84 -26.93 36.12
CA ALA A 101 -31.02 -26.90 37.35
C ALA A 101 -30.08 -25.71 37.45
N GLN A 102 -29.72 -25.08 36.32
CA GLN A 102 -28.84 -23.93 36.20
C GLN A 102 -29.60 -22.63 35.90
N GLY A 103 -30.90 -22.62 36.09
CA GLY A 103 -31.74 -21.43 35.93
C GLY A 103 -32.46 -21.30 34.58
N GLY A 104 -32.31 -22.26 33.65
CA GLY A 104 -33.10 -22.34 32.41
C GLY A 104 -32.97 -21.15 31.46
N MET A 105 -31.97 -20.28 31.64
CA MET A 105 -31.73 -19.10 30.80
C MET A 105 -31.48 -19.49 29.34
N SER A 106 -32.06 -18.75 28.42
CA SER A 106 -31.87 -18.98 26.97
C SER A 106 -31.28 -17.78 26.26
N ARG A 107 -30.45 -18.04 25.24
CA ARG A 107 -29.76 -17.01 24.47
C ARG A 107 -29.72 -17.37 23.00
N LEU A 108 -29.89 -16.37 22.13
CA LEU A 108 -29.64 -16.50 20.70
C LEU A 108 -28.16 -16.67 20.45
N VAL A 109 -27.81 -17.72 19.72
CA VAL A 109 -26.41 -18.08 19.37
C VAL A 109 -26.27 -18.32 17.88
N ALA A 110 -25.07 -18.14 17.38
CA ALA A 110 -24.67 -18.58 16.05
C ALA A 110 -24.08 -20.00 16.16
N LEU A 111 -24.89 -21.01 15.90
CA LEU A 111 -24.44 -22.40 15.85
C LEU A 111 -23.61 -22.64 14.61
N LYS A 112 -22.47 -23.30 14.76
CA LYS A 112 -21.64 -23.80 13.67
C LYS A 112 -21.33 -25.27 13.85
N SER A 113 -21.63 -26.05 12.83
CA SER A 113 -21.32 -27.46 12.76
C SER A 113 -20.09 -27.66 11.87
N VAL A 114 -19.09 -28.38 12.41
CA VAL A 114 -17.80 -28.59 11.75
C VAL A 114 -17.49 -30.09 11.64
N PRO A 115 -17.01 -30.54 10.47
CA PRO A 115 -16.54 -31.92 10.29
C PRO A 115 -15.08 -32.09 10.70
N GLU A 116 -14.60 -33.33 10.75
CA GLU A 116 -13.19 -33.64 10.97
C GLU A 116 -12.30 -32.98 9.92
N GLY A 117 -11.15 -32.47 10.36
CA GLY A 117 -10.19 -31.75 9.51
C GLY A 117 -10.42 -30.24 9.41
N TYR A 118 -11.45 -29.71 10.05
CA TYR A 118 -11.66 -28.26 10.13
C TYR A 118 -10.69 -27.62 11.15
N PRO A 119 -10.14 -26.40 10.84
CA PRO A 119 -10.25 -25.65 9.60
C PRO A 119 -9.19 -26.05 8.55
N LEU A 120 -9.50 -25.91 7.25
CA LEU A 120 -8.53 -26.21 6.18
C LEU A 120 -7.37 -25.21 6.15
N ARG A 121 -7.65 -23.95 6.52
CA ARG A 121 -6.66 -22.87 6.63
C ARG A 121 -6.78 -22.20 7.98
N GLY A 122 -5.64 -21.86 8.58
CA GLY A 122 -5.59 -21.29 9.93
C GLY A 122 -5.66 -22.33 11.05
N SER A 123 -5.94 -21.86 12.26
CA SER A 123 -6.15 -22.66 13.45
C SER A 123 -7.16 -22.01 14.37
N LEU A 124 -7.92 -22.82 15.08
CA LEU A 124 -8.75 -22.35 16.19
C LEU A 124 -7.85 -21.95 17.36
N ARG A 125 -8.24 -20.95 18.14
CA ARG A 125 -7.64 -20.69 19.44
C ARG A 125 -8.68 -20.92 20.51
N VAL A 126 -8.34 -21.73 21.49
CA VAL A 126 -9.24 -22.15 22.56
C VAL A 126 -8.59 -21.99 23.92
N ALA A 127 -9.42 -21.71 24.92
CA ALA A 127 -9.05 -21.65 26.32
C ALA A 127 -9.85 -22.69 27.12
N ASP A 128 -9.25 -23.22 28.19
CA ASP A 128 -9.90 -24.23 29.02
C ASP A 128 -10.73 -23.60 30.16
N ALA A 129 -10.61 -22.29 30.42
CA ALA A 129 -11.39 -21.53 31.38
C ALA A 129 -11.49 -20.05 30.96
N PRO A 130 -12.51 -19.28 31.44
CA PRO A 130 -12.59 -17.85 31.20
C PRO A 130 -11.34 -17.12 31.73
N GLY A 131 -10.70 -16.29 30.87
CA GLY A 131 -9.48 -15.55 31.23
C GLY A 131 -8.19 -16.38 31.27
N ALA A 132 -8.25 -17.69 30.99
CA ALA A 132 -7.04 -18.50 30.84
C ALA A 132 -6.32 -18.18 29.51
N ALA A 133 -5.00 -18.44 29.46
CA ALA A 133 -4.21 -18.30 28.24
C ALA A 133 -4.77 -19.24 27.15
N ASP A 134 -5.01 -18.70 25.97
CA ASP A 134 -5.50 -19.48 24.84
C ASP A 134 -4.36 -20.19 24.10
N ARG A 135 -4.68 -21.32 23.48
CA ARG A 135 -3.76 -22.11 22.66
C ARG A 135 -4.33 -22.37 21.28
N ALA A 136 -3.46 -22.39 20.28
CA ALA A 136 -3.84 -22.78 18.93
C ALA A 136 -4.10 -24.30 18.88
N THR A 137 -5.19 -24.70 18.20
CA THR A 137 -5.55 -26.10 18.00
C THR A 137 -6.14 -26.34 16.62
N ARG A 138 -6.01 -27.57 16.12
CA ARG A 138 -6.74 -28.09 14.94
C ARG A 138 -7.77 -29.17 15.34
N GLU A 139 -7.93 -29.38 16.63
CA GLU A 139 -8.99 -30.26 17.14
C GLU A 139 -10.35 -29.59 16.94
N ILE A 140 -11.40 -30.38 16.91
CA ILE A 140 -12.81 -29.97 16.89
C ILE A 140 -13.52 -30.52 18.12
N PRO A 141 -14.72 -30.02 18.47
CA PRO A 141 -15.52 -30.63 19.52
C PRO A 141 -15.73 -32.14 19.29
N ALA A 142 -15.51 -32.94 20.33
CA ALA A 142 -15.82 -34.36 20.30
C ALA A 142 -17.35 -34.57 20.29
N ARG A 143 -17.79 -35.76 20.00
CA ARG A 143 -19.21 -36.08 20.09
C ARG A 143 -19.74 -35.87 21.50
N GLY A 144 -20.90 -35.20 21.61
CA GLY A 144 -21.50 -34.81 22.87
C GLY A 144 -20.86 -33.61 23.53
N GLU A 145 -19.95 -32.91 22.84
CA GLU A 145 -19.31 -31.70 23.34
C GLU A 145 -19.66 -30.47 22.49
N ALA A 146 -19.69 -29.31 23.14
CA ALA A 146 -19.80 -28.02 22.50
C ALA A 146 -18.63 -27.10 22.95
N TRP A 147 -18.08 -26.35 22.01
CA TRP A 147 -17.16 -25.25 22.31
C TRP A 147 -17.89 -23.94 22.13
N VAL A 148 -17.70 -22.98 23.02
CA VAL A 148 -18.53 -21.78 23.09
C VAL A 148 -17.69 -20.52 23.26
N ASP A 149 -18.24 -19.37 22.88
CA ASP A 149 -17.65 -18.07 23.20
C ASP A 149 -17.78 -17.76 24.71
N ALA A 150 -16.80 -17.08 25.30
CA ALA A 150 -16.83 -16.69 26.70
C ALA A 150 -18.10 -15.88 27.11
N PRO A 151 -18.61 -14.90 26.32
CA PRO A 151 -19.81 -14.16 26.67
C PRO A 151 -21.08 -15.02 26.78
N LEU A 152 -21.14 -16.17 26.12
CA LEU A 152 -22.27 -17.07 26.24
C LEU A 152 -22.34 -17.70 27.64
N LEU A 153 -21.23 -18.10 28.19
CA LEU A 153 -21.14 -18.68 29.52
C LEU A 153 -21.70 -17.72 30.58
N GLU A 154 -21.26 -16.48 30.53
CA GLU A 154 -21.73 -15.44 31.46
C GLU A 154 -23.25 -15.16 31.28
N SER A 155 -23.74 -15.11 30.02
CA SER A 155 -25.14 -14.80 29.73
C SER A 155 -26.08 -15.92 30.13
N LEU A 156 -25.63 -17.17 30.12
CA LEU A 156 -26.41 -18.33 30.54
C LEU A 156 -26.19 -18.72 32.00
N GLY A 157 -25.20 -18.15 32.69
CA GLY A 157 -24.83 -18.48 34.06
C GLY A 157 -24.24 -19.89 34.21
N ILE A 158 -23.58 -20.41 33.17
CA ILE A 158 -22.94 -21.73 33.12
C ILE A 158 -21.43 -21.63 32.98
N GLY A 159 -20.73 -22.71 33.29
CA GLY A 159 -19.27 -22.81 33.19
C GLY A 159 -18.83 -23.90 32.23
N VAL A 160 -17.50 -24.03 32.06
CA VAL A 160 -16.89 -25.16 31.36
C VAL A 160 -17.16 -26.44 32.19
N GLY A 161 -17.64 -27.48 31.52
CA GLY A 161 -18.08 -28.73 32.13
C GLY A 161 -19.61 -28.88 32.26
N ASP A 162 -20.35 -27.79 32.22
CA ASP A 162 -21.79 -27.78 32.33
C ASP A 162 -22.49 -28.21 31.03
N MET A 163 -23.80 -28.51 31.14
CA MET A 163 -24.60 -28.96 30.01
C MET A 163 -25.31 -27.79 29.33
N LEU A 164 -25.15 -27.74 28.00
CA LEU A 164 -25.82 -26.80 27.12
C LEU A 164 -26.89 -27.52 26.30
N LEU A 165 -28.12 -27.01 26.33
CA LEU A 165 -29.27 -27.55 25.57
C LEU A 165 -29.33 -26.84 24.20
N LEU A 166 -29.32 -27.61 23.13
CA LEU A 166 -29.43 -27.16 21.74
C LEU A 166 -30.48 -27.99 21.01
N GLY A 167 -31.67 -27.46 20.84
CA GLY A 167 -32.79 -28.22 20.36
C GLY A 167 -33.04 -29.42 21.27
N ASP A 168 -33.08 -30.63 20.70
CA ASP A 168 -33.32 -31.89 21.43
C ASP A 168 -32.00 -32.46 22.05
N ALA A 169 -30.83 -31.91 21.71
CA ALA A 169 -29.56 -32.44 22.21
C ALA A 169 -29.06 -31.71 23.47
N GLN A 170 -28.39 -32.48 24.33
CA GLN A 170 -27.68 -32.01 25.50
C GLN A 170 -26.18 -32.21 25.27
N LEU A 171 -25.41 -31.13 25.24
CA LEU A 171 -23.99 -31.14 24.95
C LEU A 171 -23.18 -30.55 26.10
N ARG A 172 -22.08 -31.17 26.46
CA ARG A 172 -21.19 -30.68 27.49
C ARG A 172 -20.31 -29.53 26.95
N VAL A 173 -20.27 -28.41 27.62
CA VAL A 173 -19.34 -27.32 27.30
C VAL A 173 -17.93 -27.76 27.63
N ALA A 174 -17.09 -27.99 26.62
CA ALA A 174 -15.75 -28.54 26.82
C ALA A 174 -14.66 -27.45 26.82
N ARG A 175 -14.77 -26.45 25.98
CA ARG A 175 -13.75 -25.37 25.80
C ARG A 175 -14.39 -24.03 25.39
N ILE A 176 -13.60 -22.99 25.56
CA ILE A 176 -13.97 -21.63 25.15
C ILE A 176 -13.24 -21.30 23.84
N ILE A 177 -13.97 -20.80 22.85
CA ILE A 177 -13.40 -20.30 21.59
C ILE A 177 -12.93 -18.86 21.80
N SER A 178 -11.64 -18.61 21.64
CA SER A 178 -11.07 -17.26 21.67
C SER A 178 -10.96 -16.66 20.27
N ILE A 179 -10.55 -17.47 19.27
CA ILE A 179 -10.45 -17.03 17.87
C ILE A 179 -10.91 -18.14 16.94
N GLU A 180 -11.85 -17.81 16.07
CA GLU A 180 -12.32 -18.62 14.95
C GLU A 180 -11.87 -17.93 13.65
N PRO A 181 -11.04 -18.56 12.80
CA PRO A 181 -10.43 -17.87 11.66
C PRO A 181 -11.46 -17.42 10.62
N ASP A 182 -12.44 -18.23 10.29
CA ASP A 182 -13.43 -18.01 9.24
C ASP A 182 -14.79 -17.55 9.76
N ARG A 183 -14.84 -16.88 10.91
CA ARG A 183 -16.10 -16.43 11.54
C ARG A 183 -16.96 -15.56 10.61
N GLY A 184 -16.31 -14.83 9.69
CA GLY A 184 -17.01 -13.93 8.76
C GLY A 184 -17.48 -12.63 9.45
N ALA A 185 -17.92 -11.65 8.64
CA ALA A 185 -18.42 -10.35 9.11
C ALA A 185 -19.95 -10.21 8.96
N GLY A 186 -20.67 -11.29 8.70
CA GLY A 186 -22.14 -11.28 8.59
C GLY A 186 -22.80 -11.01 9.93
N PHE A 187 -23.95 -10.30 9.91
CA PHE A 187 -24.70 -9.91 11.10
C PHE A 187 -24.96 -11.07 12.09
N MET A 188 -25.28 -12.25 11.56
CA MET A 188 -25.51 -13.43 12.38
C MET A 188 -24.23 -13.98 13.06
N ASN A 189 -23.07 -13.65 12.57
CA ASN A 189 -21.79 -14.06 13.17
C ASN A 189 -21.40 -13.22 14.39
N PHE A 190 -22.15 -12.18 14.70
CA PHE A 190 -21.97 -11.37 15.91
C PHE A 190 -22.68 -11.96 17.15
N ALA A 191 -23.65 -12.87 16.97
CA ALA A 191 -24.18 -13.62 18.08
C ALA A 191 -23.08 -14.53 18.68
N PRO A 192 -23.11 -14.83 20.00
CA PRO A 192 -22.17 -15.75 20.62
C PRO A 192 -22.10 -17.06 19.86
N ARG A 193 -20.86 -17.55 19.62
CA ARG A 193 -20.64 -18.78 18.85
C ARG A 193 -20.85 -20.00 19.74
N VAL A 194 -21.52 -20.99 19.17
CA VAL A 194 -21.51 -22.38 19.64
C VAL A 194 -21.02 -23.26 18.49
N MET A 195 -20.00 -24.03 18.73
CA MET A 195 -19.41 -24.95 17.75
C MET A 195 -19.65 -26.38 18.21
N ILE A 196 -20.14 -27.22 17.31
CA ILE A 196 -20.38 -28.66 17.53
C ILE A 196 -19.79 -29.48 16.39
N THR A 197 -19.56 -30.75 16.61
CA THR A 197 -19.23 -31.66 15.50
C THR A 197 -20.45 -31.87 14.59
N SER A 198 -20.20 -32.02 13.27
CA SER A 198 -21.27 -32.31 12.29
C SER A 198 -22.00 -33.65 12.59
N ALA A 199 -21.34 -34.54 13.30
CA ALA A 199 -21.96 -35.80 13.73
C ALA A 199 -23.13 -35.63 14.73
N ASP A 200 -23.12 -34.54 15.50
CA ASP A 200 -24.16 -34.25 16.49
C ASP A 200 -25.28 -33.36 15.96
N LEU A 201 -25.10 -32.74 14.78
CA LEU A 201 -26.08 -31.81 14.24
C LEU A 201 -27.49 -32.44 14.06
N ALA A 202 -27.53 -33.67 13.56
CA ALA A 202 -28.83 -34.35 13.35
C ALA A 202 -29.55 -34.61 14.68
N ALA A 203 -28.82 -34.91 15.77
CA ALA A 203 -29.38 -35.17 17.08
C ALA A 203 -30.03 -33.91 17.73
N THR A 204 -29.66 -32.70 17.25
CA THR A 204 -30.26 -31.46 17.77
C THR A 204 -31.68 -31.23 17.28
N GLY A 205 -32.14 -31.88 16.22
CA GLY A 205 -33.45 -31.62 15.59
C GLY A 205 -33.62 -30.20 15.02
N LEU A 206 -32.60 -29.37 15.00
CA LEU A 206 -32.67 -27.96 14.60
C LEU A 206 -32.74 -27.75 13.08
N VAL A 207 -32.29 -28.72 12.30
CA VAL A 207 -32.35 -28.67 10.82
C VAL A 207 -33.68 -29.19 10.35
N GLN A 208 -34.55 -28.27 9.94
CA GLN A 208 -35.90 -28.56 9.47
C GLN A 208 -36.13 -28.00 8.06
N PRO A 209 -37.12 -28.48 7.31
CA PRO A 209 -37.50 -27.85 6.06
C PRO A 209 -37.73 -26.34 6.25
N ALA A 210 -37.19 -25.53 5.37
CA ALA A 210 -37.18 -24.07 5.42
C ALA A 210 -36.30 -23.40 6.51
N SER A 211 -35.46 -24.15 7.22
CA SER A 211 -34.44 -23.55 8.09
C SER A 211 -33.46 -22.72 7.26
N ARG A 212 -33.17 -21.49 7.71
CA ARG A 212 -32.17 -20.62 7.05
C ARG A 212 -30.77 -21.01 7.51
N ILE A 213 -30.16 -21.94 6.79
CA ILE A 213 -28.83 -22.46 7.08
C ILE A 213 -27.86 -21.95 6.00
N THR A 214 -26.72 -21.50 6.41
CA THR A 214 -25.64 -21.17 5.49
C THR A 214 -24.64 -22.34 5.43
N TYR A 215 -24.52 -22.95 4.28
CA TYR A 215 -23.54 -23.99 3.99
C TYR A 215 -22.30 -23.36 3.36
N ARG A 216 -21.12 -23.77 3.82
CA ARG A 216 -19.83 -23.27 3.34
C ARG A 216 -18.93 -24.47 3.01
N LEU A 217 -18.73 -24.74 1.72
CA LEU A 217 -17.74 -25.70 1.25
C LEU A 217 -16.40 -24.99 1.08
N ALA A 218 -15.50 -25.16 2.04
CA ALA A 218 -14.13 -24.69 1.93
C ALA A 218 -13.31 -25.65 1.07
N VAL A 219 -12.53 -25.10 0.15
CA VAL A 219 -11.62 -25.87 -0.72
C VAL A 219 -10.23 -25.30 -0.58
N ALA A 220 -9.24 -26.18 -0.38
CA ALA A 220 -7.84 -25.79 -0.18
C ALA A 220 -6.88 -26.76 -0.86
N GLY A 221 -5.75 -26.22 -1.32
CA GLY A 221 -4.68 -27.03 -1.88
C GLY A 221 -3.90 -27.79 -0.80
N ALA A 222 -3.45 -29.00 -1.10
CA ALA A 222 -2.76 -29.87 -0.16
C ALA A 222 -1.28 -29.51 0.09
N GLY A 223 -0.68 -28.56 -0.66
CA GLY A 223 0.73 -28.16 -0.51
C GLY A 223 1.17 -27.09 -1.49
N ASP A 224 2.47 -26.73 -1.41
CA ASP A 224 3.11 -25.80 -2.33
C ASP A 224 3.04 -26.36 -3.77
N GLY A 225 2.48 -25.58 -4.70
CA GLY A 225 2.27 -25.99 -6.09
C GLY A 225 0.81 -26.28 -6.48
N SER A 226 -0.11 -26.33 -5.52
CA SER A 226 -1.54 -26.49 -5.78
C SER A 226 -2.24 -25.22 -6.30
N GLU A 227 -1.55 -24.09 -6.42
CA GLU A 227 -2.16 -22.79 -6.83
C GLU A 227 -2.83 -22.87 -8.21
N ALA A 228 -2.21 -23.58 -9.17
CA ALA A 228 -2.80 -23.77 -10.49
C ALA A 228 -4.11 -24.60 -10.44
N ALA A 229 -4.17 -25.62 -9.57
CA ALA A 229 -5.38 -26.42 -9.35
C ALA A 229 -6.47 -25.60 -8.67
N VAL A 230 -6.12 -24.84 -7.64
CA VAL A 230 -7.04 -23.92 -6.95
C VAL A 230 -7.63 -22.90 -7.93
N GLN A 231 -6.79 -22.34 -8.81
CA GLN A 231 -7.24 -21.37 -9.80
C GLN A 231 -8.19 -22.01 -10.85
N ARG A 232 -7.89 -23.22 -11.34
CA ARG A 232 -8.78 -23.94 -12.26
C ARG A 232 -10.12 -24.25 -11.58
N TYR A 233 -10.06 -24.74 -10.34
CA TYR A 233 -11.27 -24.99 -9.55
C TYR A 233 -12.10 -23.73 -9.35
N ARG A 234 -11.46 -22.60 -9.02
CA ARG A 234 -12.15 -21.31 -8.83
C ARG A 234 -12.92 -20.90 -10.09
N VAL A 235 -12.24 -20.88 -11.24
CA VAL A 235 -12.85 -20.49 -12.51
C VAL A 235 -14.03 -21.41 -12.85
N TRP A 236 -13.87 -22.71 -12.64
CA TRP A 236 -14.95 -23.68 -12.86
C TRP A 236 -16.11 -23.45 -11.88
N ALA A 237 -15.84 -23.25 -10.59
CA ALA A 237 -16.86 -23.04 -9.57
C ALA A 237 -17.65 -21.73 -9.82
N GLU A 238 -16.98 -20.65 -10.23
CA GLU A 238 -17.63 -19.40 -10.61
C GLU A 238 -18.54 -19.56 -11.85
N GLN A 239 -18.14 -20.38 -12.82
CA GLN A 239 -18.98 -20.69 -13.98
C GLN A 239 -20.16 -21.56 -13.57
N GLN A 240 -19.94 -22.57 -12.73
CA GLN A 240 -20.98 -23.48 -12.27
C GLN A 240 -22.01 -22.78 -11.39
N ALA A 241 -21.58 -21.82 -10.54
CA ALA A 241 -22.48 -21.02 -9.72
C ALA A 241 -23.44 -20.13 -10.54
N LYS A 242 -23.08 -19.82 -11.79
CA LYS A 242 -23.90 -19.05 -12.76
C LYS A 242 -24.70 -19.95 -13.70
N ALA A 243 -24.58 -21.26 -13.57
CA ALA A 243 -25.29 -22.19 -14.47
C ALA A 243 -26.81 -22.14 -14.26
N PRO A 244 -27.62 -22.29 -15.33
CA PRO A 244 -29.06 -22.37 -15.21
C PRO A 244 -29.50 -23.47 -14.22
N GLY A 245 -30.36 -23.12 -13.26
CA GLY A 245 -30.85 -24.04 -12.23
C GLY A 245 -30.02 -24.09 -10.94
N VAL A 246 -28.91 -23.39 -10.86
CA VAL A 246 -28.13 -23.19 -9.62
C VAL A 246 -28.51 -21.85 -9.01
N HIS A 247 -29.22 -21.86 -7.88
CA HIS A 247 -29.68 -20.65 -7.20
C HIS A 247 -29.09 -20.58 -5.79
N GLY A 248 -28.82 -19.35 -5.30
CA GLY A 248 -28.36 -19.12 -3.94
C GLY A 248 -26.91 -19.52 -3.67
N VAL A 249 -26.13 -19.91 -4.70
CA VAL A 249 -24.73 -20.31 -4.58
C VAL A 249 -23.83 -19.14 -4.99
N ARG A 250 -22.83 -18.82 -4.16
CA ARG A 250 -21.79 -17.84 -4.46
C ARG A 250 -20.40 -18.41 -4.17
N VAL A 251 -19.42 -17.98 -4.95
CA VAL A 251 -18.03 -18.36 -4.76
C VAL A 251 -17.29 -17.18 -4.10
N GLU A 252 -16.78 -17.40 -2.91
CA GLU A 252 -15.93 -16.47 -2.20
C GLU A 252 -14.47 -16.89 -2.39
N SER A 253 -13.65 -15.97 -2.85
CA SER A 253 -12.20 -16.09 -2.97
C SER A 253 -11.54 -14.91 -2.26
N LEU A 254 -10.21 -14.87 -2.23
CA LEU A 254 -9.47 -13.70 -1.75
C LEU A 254 -9.92 -12.41 -2.44
N ASP A 255 -10.30 -12.52 -3.70
CA ASP A 255 -10.68 -11.39 -4.55
C ASP A 255 -12.08 -10.87 -4.24
N SER A 256 -13.00 -11.70 -3.77
CA SER A 256 -14.43 -11.38 -3.63
C SER A 256 -14.96 -11.46 -2.20
N GLY A 257 -14.25 -12.17 -1.31
CA GLY A 257 -14.80 -12.52 0.01
C GLY A 257 -14.77 -11.39 1.04
N ARG A 258 -13.81 -10.45 0.94
CA ARG A 258 -13.66 -9.32 1.89
C ARG A 258 -13.11 -8.07 1.17
N PRO A 259 -13.97 -7.27 0.57
CA PRO A 259 -13.56 -6.10 -0.23
C PRO A 259 -12.77 -5.06 0.58
N GLU A 260 -13.03 -4.90 1.88
CA GLU A 260 -12.32 -3.93 2.72
C GLU A 260 -10.86 -4.33 2.93
N MET A 261 -10.61 -5.63 3.17
CA MET A 261 -9.25 -6.15 3.31
C MET A 261 -8.49 -6.06 1.99
N ARG A 262 -9.14 -6.37 0.88
CA ARG A 262 -8.55 -6.24 -0.44
C ARG A 262 -8.14 -4.80 -0.74
N GLN A 263 -9.00 -3.82 -0.48
CA GLN A 263 -8.66 -2.40 -0.68
C GLN A 263 -7.42 -1.99 0.14
N THR A 264 -7.31 -2.48 1.37
CA THR A 264 -6.13 -2.21 2.20
C THR A 264 -4.87 -2.84 1.63
N LEU A 265 -4.95 -4.10 1.17
CA LEU A 265 -3.84 -4.79 0.52
C LEU A 265 -3.43 -4.11 -0.78
N ASP A 266 -4.38 -3.76 -1.64
CA ASP A 266 -4.14 -3.06 -2.91
C ASP A 266 -3.46 -1.71 -2.69
N ARG A 267 -3.89 -0.95 -1.68
CA ARG A 267 -3.25 0.33 -1.31
C ARG A 267 -1.81 0.12 -0.82
N ALA A 268 -1.58 -0.90 0.01
CA ALA A 268 -0.25 -1.25 0.47
C ALA A 268 0.65 -1.69 -0.71
N GLU A 269 0.16 -2.53 -1.61
CA GLU A 269 0.90 -2.97 -2.80
C GLU A 269 1.24 -1.79 -3.73
N LYS A 270 0.29 -0.91 -4.01
CA LYS A 270 0.53 0.31 -4.79
C LYS A 270 1.58 1.21 -4.15
N PHE A 271 1.56 1.35 -2.82
CA PHE A 271 2.56 2.14 -2.11
C PHE A 271 3.95 1.51 -2.18
N LEU A 272 4.06 0.20 -1.94
CA LEU A 272 5.33 -0.53 -2.06
C LEU A 272 5.91 -0.44 -3.48
N SER A 273 5.05 -0.57 -4.48
CA SER A 273 5.42 -0.39 -5.90
C SER A 273 5.89 1.03 -6.19
N LEU A 274 5.24 2.06 -5.63
CA LEU A 274 5.68 3.45 -5.76
C LEU A 274 7.06 3.67 -5.15
N VAL A 275 7.31 3.14 -3.94
CA VAL A 275 8.63 3.23 -3.28
C VAL A 275 9.71 2.58 -4.13
N ALA A 276 9.44 1.41 -4.69
CA ALA A 276 10.36 0.72 -5.60
C ALA A 276 10.63 1.54 -6.88
N LEU A 277 9.60 2.15 -7.48
CA LEU A 277 9.73 3.03 -8.63
C LEU A 277 10.60 4.26 -8.32
N LEU A 278 10.38 4.90 -7.18
CA LEU A 278 11.17 6.06 -6.75
C LEU A 278 12.64 5.69 -6.50
N ALA A 279 12.88 4.54 -5.87
CA ALA A 279 14.23 4.01 -5.69
C ALA A 279 14.95 3.76 -7.04
N ALA A 280 14.25 3.19 -8.02
CA ALA A 280 14.79 2.97 -9.36
C ALA A 280 15.09 4.29 -10.09
N LEU A 281 14.22 5.29 -9.98
CA LEU A 281 14.45 6.61 -10.59
C LEU A 281 15.65 7.34 -9.95
N LEU A 282 15.77 7.29 -8.62
CA LEU A 282 16.96 7.80 -7.92
C LEU A 282 18.24 7.11 -8.40
N SER A 283 18.18 5.80 -8.56
CA SER A 283 19.30 4.98 -9.01
C SER A 283 19.74 5.33 -10.44
N ALA A 284 18.77 5.61 -11.32
CA ALA A 284 19.07 6.06 -12.69
C ALA A 284 19.92 7.33 -12.72
N VAL A 285 19.59 8.30 -11.86
CA VAL A 285 20.36 9.53 -11.72
C VAL A 285 21.78 9.26 -11.21
N ALA A 286 21.93 8.40 -10.20
CA ALA A 286 23.22 8.04 -9.66
C ALA A 286 24.15 7.37 -10.69
N VAL A 287 23.61 6.40 -11.42
CA VAL A 287 24.34 5.67 -12.47
C VAL A 287 24.73 6.61 -13.61
N ALA A 288 23.81 7.49 -14.04
CA ALA A 288 24.12 8.48 -15.09
C ALA A 288 25.26 9.41 -14.70
N LEU A 289 25.28 9.90 -13.45
CA LEU A 289 26.31 10.79 -12.95
C LEU A 289 27.67 10.06 -12.78
N ALA A 290 27.64 8.85 -12.21
CA ALA A 290 28.86 8.04 -12.06
C ALA A 290 29.48 7.68 -13.42
N ALA A 291 28.66 7.28 -14.40
CA ALA A 291 29.12 6.94 -15.73
C ALA A 291 29.68 8.16 -16.50
N ARG A 292 29.09 9.33 -16.28
CA ARG A 292 29.63 10.58 -16.85
C ARG A 292 30.99 10.93 -16.24
N GLY A 293 31.16 10.75 -14.93
CA GLY A 293 32.45 10.89 -14.25
C GLY A 293 33.48 9.93 -14.83
N PHE A 294 33.16 8.65 -14.99
CA PHE A 294 34.01 7.65 -15.62
C PHE A 294 34.37 8.03 -17.06
N ALA A 295 33.41 8.46 -17.86
CA ALA A 295 33.69 8.88 -19.24
C ALA A 295 34.65 10.07 -19.29
N ASN A 296 34.50 11.05 -18.40
CA ASN A 296 35.37 12.19 -18.34
C ASN A 296 36.84 11.82 -18.00
N SER A 297 37.05 10.90 -17.06
CA SER A 297 38.38 10.42 -16.67
C SER A 297 39.06 9.59 -17.76
N HIS A 298 38.29 8.93 -18.64
CA HIS A 298 38.80 8.05 -19.70
C HIS A 298 39.00 8.73 -21.08
N LEU A 299 38.77 10.03 -21.22
CA LEU A 299 38.91 10.74 -22.50
C LEU A 299 40.33 10.61 -23.10
N ASP A 300 41.36 10.81 -22.28
CA ASP A 300 42.77 10.80 -22.74
C ASP A 300 43.24 9.36 -23.03
N ALA A 301 42.86 8.38 -22.22
CA ALA A 301 43.10 6.95 -22.46
C ALA A 301 42.44 6.46 -23.78
N SER A 302 41.23 6.91 -24.06
CA SER A 302 40.53 6.59 -25.32
C SER A 302 41.16 7.24 -26.53
N ALA A 303 41.64 8.50 -26.42
CA ALA A 303 42.43 9.18 -27.47
C ALA A 303 43.72 8.40 -27.78
N MET A 304 44.46 7.94 -26.76
CA MET A 304 45.66 7.12 -26.91
C MET A 304 45.38 5.80 -27.63
N LEU A 305 44.31 5.09 -27.29
CA LEU A 305 43.91 3.87 -28.01
C LEU A 305 43.63 4.14 -29.48
N ARG A 306 43.11 5.30 -29.82
CA ARG A 306 42.88 5.74 -31.20
C ARG A 306 44.21 6.01 -31.94
N VAL A 307 45.18 6.65 -31.29
CA VAL A 307 46.53 6.89 -31.83
C VAL A 307 47.22 5.55 -32.08
N LEU A 308 47.04 4.55 -31.20
CA LEU A 308 47.57 3.20 -31.36
C LEU A 308 46.83 2.36 -32.41
N GLY A 309 45.94 2.96 -33.22
CA GLY A 309 45.28 2.32 -34.35
C GLY A 309 44.06 1.51 -34.03
N GLN A 310 43.53 1.59 -32.82
CA GLN A 310 42.28 0.87 -32.49
C GLN A 310 41.05 1.54 -33.18
N SER A 311 40.20 0.69 -33.79
CA SER A 311 38.99 1.17 -34.44
C SER A 311 37.93 1.62 -33.44
N GLN A 312 37.09 2.56 -33.86
CA GLN A 312 35.97 3.02 -33.02
C GLN A 312 35.04 1.87 -32.55
N ARG A 313 34.75 0.92 -33.45
CA ARG A 313 33.92 -0.24 -33.13
C ARG A 313 34.55 -1.16 -32.07
N ARG A 314 35.88 -1.33 -32.08
CA ARG A 314 36.58 -2.13 -31.07
C ARG A 314 36.58 -1.44 -29.70
N ILE A 315 36.85 -0.13 -29.66
CA ILE A 315 36.83 0.66 -28.41
C ILE A 315 35.38 0.65 -27.82
N ALA A 316 34.38 0.91 -28.66
CA ALA A 316 32.96 0.83 -28.23
C ALA A 316 32.61 -0.56 -27.71
N GLY A 317 33.00 -1.61 -28.43
CA GLY A 317 32.77 -2.99 -28.01
C GLY A 317 33.46 -3.37 -26.71
N ALA A 318 34.73 -2.90 -26.51
CA ALA A 318 35.47 -3.14 -25.29
C ALA A 318 34.79 -2.50 -24.07
N TYR A 319 34.39 -1.23 -24.16
CA TYR A 319 33.65 -0.56 -23.09
C TYR A 319 32.25 -1.18 -22.87
N THR A 320 31.59 -1.64 -23.92
CA THR A 320 30.28 -2.34 -23.75
C THR A 320 30.45 -3.65 -22.96
N VAL A 321 31.47 -4.45 -23.29
CA VAL A 321 31.80 -5.69 -22.55
C VAL A 321 32.13 -5.37 -21.10
N GLU A 322 32.98 -4.37 -20.86
CA GLU A 322 33.35 -3.91 -19.53
C GLU A 322 32.11 -3.52 -18.70
N PHE A 323 31.23 -2.69 -19.27
CA PHE A 323 29.99 -2.23 -18.57
C PHE A 323 28.99 -3.35 -18.33
N VAL A 324 28.85 -4.30 -19.25
CA VAL A 324 28.02 -5.48 -19.04
C VAL A 324 28.53 -6.34 -17.90
N LEU A 325 29.86 -6.59 -17.86
CA LEU A 325 30.48 -7.40 -16.80
C LEU A 325 30.40 -6.69 -15.44
N VAL A 326 30.71 -5.39 -15.40
CA VAL A 326 30.53 -4.57 -14.19
C VAL A 326 29.07 -4.56 -13.75
N GLY A 327 28.14 -4.40 -14.69
CA GLY A 327 26.71 -4.42 -14.42
C GLY A 327 26.23 -5.73 -13.80
N LEU A 328 26.63 -6.86 -14.36
CA LEU A 328 26.30 -8.19 -13.83
C LEU A 328 26.90 -8.40 -12.43
N ALA A 329 28.19 -8.11 -12.25
CA ALA A 329 28.86 -8.30 -10.97
C ALA A 329 28.31 -7.37 -9.88
N SER A 330 28.10 -6.08 -10.20
CA SER A 330 27.55 -5.09 -9.27
C SER A 330 26.09 -5.40 -8.93
N SER A 331 25.31 -5.85 -9.92
CA SER A 331 23.92 -6.25 -9.69
C SER A 331 23.81 -7.51 -8.84
N ALA A 332 24.63 -8.52 -9.10
CA ALA A 332 24.69 -9.73 -8.26
C ALA A 332 25.09 -9.39 -6.82
N ALA A 333 26.12 -8.57 -6.63
CA ALA A 333 26.53 -8.09 -5.32
C ALA A 333 25.44 -7.24 -4.64
N GLY A 334 24.73 -6.41 -5.43
CA GLY A 334 23.59 -5.62 -4.98
C GLY A 334 22.41 -6.49 -4.53
N VAL A 335 22.07 -7.53 -5.28
CA VAL A 335 21.00 -8.48 -4.89
C VAL A 335 21.39 -9.22 -3.60
N LEU A 336 22.63 -9.68 -3.47
CA LEU A 336 23.11 -10.34 -2.25
C LEU A 336 23.06 -9.38 -1.04
N LEU A 337 23.49 -8.14 -1.21
CA LEU A 337 23.40 -7.13 -0.18
C LEU A 337 21.94 -6.80 0.16
N GLY A 338 21.07 -6.66 -0.83
CA GLY A 338 19.64 -6.44 -0.67
C GLY A 338 18.96 -7.60 0.05
N TRP A 339 19.37 -8.84 -0.27
CA TRP A 339 18.91 -10.03 0.44
C TRP A 339 19.35 -10.03 1.91
N ALA A 340 20.59 -9.64 2.22
CA ALA A 340 21.05 -9.50 3.59
C ALA A 340 20.30 -8.39 4.35
N ILE A 341 20.12 -7.23 3.72
CA ILE A 341 19.39 -6.08 4.30
C ILE A 341 17.95 -6.44 4.59
N HIS A 342 17.26 -7.15 3.68
CA HIS A 342 15.86 -7.51 3.92
C HIS A 342 15.70 -8.48 5.12
N HIS A 343 16.71 -9.33 5.41
CA HIS A 343 16.70 -10.15 6.61
C HIS A 343 16.83 -9.31 7.88
N VAL A 344 17.65 -8.24 7.86
CA VAL A 344 17.68 -7.26 8.96
C VAL A 344 16.29 -6.62 9.16
N PHE A 345 15.59 -6.32 8.07
CA PHE A 345 14.22 -5.81 8.14
C PHE A 345 13.27 -6.79 8.82
N VAL A 346 13.32 -8.05 8.43
CA VAL A 346 12.49 -9.10 9.03
C VAL A 346 12.82 -9.29 10.51
N LEU A 347 14.11 -9.23 10.89
CA LEU A 347 14.55 -9.34 12.29
C LEU A 347 14.05 -8.16 13.14
N LEU A 348 14.14 -6.94 12.61
CA LEU A 348 13.64 -5.74 13.30
C LEU A 348 12.11 -5.77 13.49
N LEU A 349 11.40 -6.49 12.61
CA LEU A 349 9.96 -6.69 12.69
C LEU A 349 9.55 -7.98 13.42
N ALA A 350 10.48 -8.87 13.74
CA ALA A 350 10.19 -10.20 14.32
C ALA A 350 9.45 -10.16 15.67
N GLY A 351 9.55 -9.05 16.42
CA GLY A 351 8.75 -8.85 17.64
C GLY A 351 7.34 -8.28 17.39
N LEU A 352 7.00 -7.97 16.13
CA LEU A 352 5.78 -7.28 15.74
C LEU A 352 4.91 -8.12 14.80
N VAL A 353 5.48 -9.18 14.21
CA VAL A 353 4.82 -10.13 13.31
C VAL A 353 4.69 -11.45 14.06
N GLU A 354 3.49 -11.77 14.52
CA GLU A 354 3.22 -13.02 15.28
C GLU A 354 3.46 -14.28 14.43
N THR A 355 3.45 -14.17 13.11
CA THR A 355 3.65 -15.29 12.19
C THR A 355 4.89 -15.10 11.33
N ALA A 356 5.72 -16.13 11.23
CA ALA A 356 6.91 -16.12 10.37
C ALA A 356 6.51 -15.80 8.91
N LEU A 357 7.10 -14.78 8.33
CA LEU A 357 6.87 -14.42 6.92
C LEU A 357 7.37 -15.56 6.00
N PRO A 358 6.66 -15.88 4.90
CA PRO A 358 7.10 -16.88 3.93
C PRO A 358 8.48 -16.58 3.34
N ALA A 359 9.13 -17.56 2.75
CA ALA A 359 10.38 -17.36 2.02
C ALA A 359 10.15 -16.41 0.83
N PRO A 360 11.12 -15.53 0.49
CA PRO A 360 10.97 -14.64 -0.67
C PRO A 360 11.04 -15.44 -1.97
N GLY A 361 10.29 -15.01 -2.99
CA GLY A 361 10.37 -15.55 -4.33
C GLY A 361 11.68 -15.18 -5.04
N LEU A 362 11.93 -15.78 -6.19
CA LEU A 362 13.11 -15.47 -7.03
C LEU A 362 12.89 -14.21 -7.91
N TRP A 363 11.65 -13.77 -8.06
CA TRP A 363 11.30 -12.63 -8.91
C TRP A 363 12.04 -11.32 -8.51
N PRO A 364 12.13 -10.92 -7.23
CA PRO A 364 12.85 -9.72 -6.85
C PRO A 364 14.34 -9.76 -7.18
N ALA A 365 14.96 -10.94 -7.13
CA ALA A 365 16.36 -11.12 -7.54
C ALA A 365 16.54 -10.94 -9.06
N ALA A 366 15.71 -11.62 -9.86
CA ALA A 366 15.73 -11.50 -11.31
C ALA A 366 15.45 -10.06 -11.75
N PHE A 367 14.46 -9.41 -11.13
CA PHE A 367 14.13 -8.01 -11.38
C PHE A 367 15.28 -7.07 -11.00
N GLY A 368 15.90 -7.29 -9.85
CA GLY A 368 17.06 -6.49 -9.41
C GLY A 368 18.24 -6.55 -10.39
N VAL A 369 18.59 -7.75 -10.87
CA VAL A 369 19.65 -7.92 -11.89
C VAL A 369 19.24 -7.26 -13.20
N GLY A 370 18.01 -7.50 -13.66
CA GLY A 370 17.49 -6.90 -14.89
C GLY A 370 17.49 -5.37 -14.82
N MET A 371 17.06 -4.80 -13.72
CA MET A 371 17.03 -3.35 -13.49
C MET A 371 18.44 -2.76 -13.43
N GLY A 372 19.38 -3.40 -12.71
CA GLY A 372 20.77 -2.93 -12.64
C GLY A 372 21.48 -2.93 -14.01
N LEU A 373 21.29 -3.99 -14.81
CA LEU A 373 21.76 -4.03 -16.19
C LEU A 373 21.13 -2.94 -17.05
N THR A 374 19.83 -2.77 -16.97
CA THR A 374 19.12 -1.74 -17.76
C THR A 374 19.53 -0.35 -17.37
N LEU A 375 19.70 -0.06 -16.08
CA LEU A 375 20.20 1.22 -15.59
C LEU A 375 21.59 1.51 -16.16
N LEU A 376 22.48 0.52 -16.14
CA LEU A 376 23.83 0.69 -16.64
C LEU A 376 23.87 0.85 -18.17
N LEU A 377 23.07 0.06 -18.90
CA LEU A 377 22.99 0.16 -20.35
C LEU A 377 22.26 1.43 -20.81
N ALA A 378 21.20 1.82 -20.13
CA ALA A 378 20.40 3.01 -20.50
C ALA A 378 21.11 4.33 -20.17
N PHE A 379 21.68 4.43 -18.98
CA PHE A 379 22.21 5.69 -18.45
C PHE A 379 23.74 5.69 -18.34
N GLY A 380 24.37 4.51 -18.18
CA GLY A 380 25.82 4.36 -18.07
C GLY A 380 26.54 4.28 -19.41
N LEU A 381 26.01 3.46 -20.32
CA LEU A 381 26.67 3.20 -21.59
C LEU A 381 26.70 4.41 -22.59
N PRO A 382 25.66 5.24 -22.73
CA PRO A 382 25.64 6.36 -23.69
C PRO A 382 26.81 7.35 -23.53
N PRO A 383 27.15 7.86 -22.34
CA PRO A 383 28.34 8.74 -22.19
C PRO A 383 29.62 8.01 -22.49
N VAL A 384 29.74 6.71 -22.20
CA VAL A 384 30.94 5.91 -22.39
C VAL A 384 31.15 5.55 -23.86
N LEU A 385 30.12 5.29 -24.63
CA LEU A 385 30.24 5.09 -26.08
C LEU A 385 30.78 6.31 -26.83
N GLN A 386 30.68 7.49 -26.26
CA GLN A 386 31.29 8.70 -26.84
C GLN A 386 32.81 8.68 -26.79
N LEU A 387 33.41 7.92 -25.86
CA LEU A 387 34.85 7.72 -25.77
C LEU A 387 35.44 7.12 -27.05
N ALA A 388 34.65 6.28 -27.74
CA ALA A 388 35.09 5.73 -29.04
C ALA A 388 35.23 6.78 -30.15
N ARG A 389 34.58 7.96 -29.99
CA ARG A 389 34.58 9.06 -30.99
C ARG A 389 35.55 10.18 -30.67
N VAL A 390 36.32 10.06 -29.59
CA VAL A 390 37.31 11.06 -29.19
C VAL A 390 38.37 11.20 -30.28
N PRO A 391 38.67 12.45 -30.74
CA PRO A 391 39.68 12.66 -31.79
C PRO A 391 41.09 12.36 -31.28
N PRO A 392 41.94 11.70 -32.08
CA PRO A 392 43.34 11.41 -31.71
C PRO A 392 44.15 12.66 -31.37
N LEU A 393 43.82 13.81 -31.98
CA LEU A 393 44.48 15.10 -31.75
C LEU A 393 44.38 15.60 -30.30
N ARG A 394 43.49 15.04 -29.49
CA ARG A 394 43.38 15.36 -28.07
C ARG A 394 44.65 15.04 -27.28
N VAL A 395 45.43 14.05 -27.71
CA VAL A 395 46.72 13.72 -27.07
C VAL A 395 47.68 14.90 -27.12
N MET A 396 47.58 15.74 -28.17
CA MET A 396 48.42 16.94 -28.35
C MET A 396 47.75 18.22 -27.84
N ARG A 397 46.40 18.29 -27.91
CA ARG A 397 45.62 19.46 -27.50
C ARG A 397 44.46 18.97 -26.63
N ARG A 398 44.64 19.06 -25.33
CA ARG A 398 43.64 18.59 -24.32
C ARG A 398 42.28 19.35 -24.37
N ASP A 399 42.23 20.51 -25.00
CA ASP A 399 41.06 21.37 -25.16
C ASP A 399 40.07 20.83 -26.23
N LEU A 400 40.51 19.91 -27.09
CA LEU A 400 39.73 19.34 -28.16
C LEU A 400 38.94 18.11 -27.63
N GLY A 401 37.67 18.13 -27.74
CA GLY A 401 36.80 16.93 -27.51
C GLY A 401 35.98 16.94 -26.24
N ALA A 402 35.32 18.07 -25.95
CA ALA A 402 34.17 18.02 -25.05
C ALA A 402 33.18 16.94 -25.51
N LEU A 403 32.67 16.12 -24.59
CA LEU A 403 31.69 15.09 -24.89
C LEU A 403 30.51 15.72 -25.66
N LYS A 404 30.34 15.32 -26.91
CA LYS A 404 29.17 15.73 -27.70
C LYS A 404 27.93 15.06 -27.10
N PRO A 405 26.70 15.62 -27.26
CA PRO A 405 25.50 14.95 -26.79
C PRO A 405 25.42 13.54 -27.39
N ALA A 406 25.04 12.57 -26.56
CA ALA A 406 24.89 11.17 -26.97
C ALA A 406 23.88 11.06 -28.14
N SER A 407 24.06 10.04 -28.97
CA SER A 407 23.06 9.76 -30.03
C SER A 407 21.65 9.70 -29.38
N VAL A 408 20.78 10.57 -29.83
CA VAL A 408 19.39 10.64 -29.33
C VAL A 408 18.70 9.28 -29.39
N VAL A 409 19.05 8.47 -30.40
CA VAL A 409 18.50 7.11 -30.55
C VAL A 409 18.94 6.20 -29.41
N VAL A 410 20.21 6.19 -29.03
CA VAL A 410 20.73 5.33 -27.92
C VAL A 410 20.11 5.74 -26.59
N LEU A 411 19.99 7.05 -26.37
CA LEU A 411 19.38 7.58 -25.16
C LEU A 411 17.87 7.24 -25.14
N ALA A 412 17.17 7.41 -26.26
CA ALA A 412 15.73 7.12 -26.36
C ALA A 412 15.42 5.63 -26.14
N VAL A 413 16.20 4.72 -26.73
CA VAL A 413 16.06 3.27 -26.52
C VAL A 413 16.32 2.91 -25.06
N GLY A 414 17.36 3.48 -24.45
CA GLY A 414 17.66 3.24 -23.05
C GLY A 414 16.56 3.72 -22.10
N VAL A 415 16.07 4.94 -22.31
CA VAL A 415 14.97 5.52 -21.51
C VAL A 415 13.68 4.74 -21.73
N ALA A 416 13.37 4.33 -22.97
CA ALA A 416 12.20 3.51 -23.27
C ALA A 416 12.28 2.12 -22.61
N GLY A 417 13.42 1.46 -22.65
CA GLY A 417 13.65 0.17 -21.97
C GLY A 417 13.52 0.29 -20.45
N PHE A 418 14.04 1.36 -19.87
CA PHE A 418 13.90 1.65 -18.44
C PHE A 418 12.44 1.93 -18.06
N ALA A 419 11.75 2.77 -18.84
CA ALA A 419 10.33 3.04 -18.63
C ALA A 419 9.48 1.78 -18.74
N ALA A 420 9.75 0.90 -19.73
CA ALA A 420 9.06 -0.37 -19.88
C ALA A 420 9.26 -1.30 -18.66
N LEU A 421 10.49 -1.38 -18.12
CA LEU A 421 10.76 -2.13 -16.91
C LEU A 421 10.06 -1.56 -15.69
N LEU A 422 10.03 -0.23 -15.54
CA LEU A 422 9.30 0.43 -14.46
C LEU A 422 7.79 0.17 -14.55
N LEU A 423 7.22 0.22 -15.75
CA LEU A 423 5.81 -0.10 -15.97
C LEU A 423 5.50 -1.57 -15.65
N ALA A 424 6.37 -2.50 -16.05
CA ALA A 424 6.24 -3.91 -15.70
C ALA A 424 6.35 -4.17 -14.19
N ALA A 425 7.20 -3.40 -13.50
CA ALA A 425 7.39 -3.49 -12.06
C ALA A 425 6.21 -2.95 -11.25
N SER A 426 5.54 -1.92 -11.75
CA SER A 426 4.47 -1.22 -11.01
C SER A 426 3.21 -2.06 -10.82
N ARG A 427 3.02 -3.12 -11.61
CA ARG A 427 1.80 -3.96 -11.68
C ARG A 427 0.49 -3.18 -11.87
N ASP A 428 0.52 -1.86 -11.72
CA ASP A 428 -0.57 -0.92 -11.97
C ASP A 428 -0.13 0.08 -13.04
N ILE A 429 -0.77 0.00 -14.21
CA ILE A 429 -0.43 0.84 -15.37
C ILE A 429 -0.64 2.33 -15.07
N LYS A 430 -1.69 2.68 -14.32
CA LYS A 430 -1.98 4.08 -13.97
C LYS A 430 -0.88 4.64 -13.07
N LEU A 431 -0.49 3.90 -12.04
CA LEU A 431 0.61 4.28 -11.14
C LEU A 431 1.92 4.43 -11.89
N GLY A 432 2.26 3.45 -12.75
CA GLY A 432 3.47 3.48 -13.54
C GLY A 432 3.52 4.67 -14.51
N LEU A 433 2.43 4.94 -15.24
CA LEU A 433 2.35 6.06 -16.19
C LEU A 433 2.44 7.42 -15.48
N ILE A 434 1.77 7.62 -14.35
CA ILE A 434 1.82 8.87 -13.59
C ILE A 434 3.23 9.08 -13.01
N ALA A 435 3.83 8.03 -12.44
CA ALA A 435 5.17 8.14 -11.87
C ALA A 435 6.22 8.41 -12.97
N VAL A 436 6.29 7.57 -14.01
CA VAL A 436 7.28 7.71 -15.09
C VAL A 436 7.03 8.98 -15.91
N GLY A 437 5.79 9.25 -16.28
CA GLY A 437 5.39 10.44 -17.04
C GLY A 437 5.61 11.72 -16.22
N GLY A 438 5.22 11.71 -14.96
CA GLY A 438 5.43 12.84 -14.04
C GLY A 438 6.90 13.17 -13.86
N PHE A 439 7.76 12.15 -13.70
CA PHE A 439 9.21 12.36 -13.64
C PHE A 439 9.80 12.86 -14.95
N ALA A 440 9.36 12.32 -16.10
CA ALA A 440 9.85 12.78 -17.41
C ALA A 440 9.50 14.27 -17.64
N VAL A 441 8.26 14.66 -17.36
CA VAL A 441 7.81 16.06 -17.42
C VAL A 441 8.59 16.92 -16.44
N ALA A 442 8.79 16.45 -15.20
CA ALA A 442 9.56 17.17 -14.19
C ALA A 442 11.03 17.41 -14.63
N VAL A 443 11.69 16.43 -15.24
CA VAL A 443 13.07 16.58 -15.75
C VAL A 443 13.14 17.69 -16.81
N LEU A 444 12.19 17.69 -17.77
CA LEU A 444 12.13 18.72 -18.80
C LEU A 444 11.84 20.10 -18.22
N LEU A 445 10.94 20.18 -17.26
CA LEU A 445 10.58 21.41 -16.57
C LEU A 445 11.77 21.94 -15.75
N PHE A 446 12.49 21.07 -15.05
CA PHE A 446 13.67 21.46 -14.27
C PHE A 446 14.80 21.99 -15.17
N ALA A 447 14.99 21.35 -16.32
CA ALA A 447 15.96 21.85 -17.32
C ALA A 447 15.58 23.24 -17.85
N ALA A 448 14.32 23.45 -18.19
CA ALA A 448 13.81 24.73 -18.68
C ALA A 448 13.89 25.83 -17.61
N LEU A 449 13.39 25.53 -16.39
CA LEU A 449 13.39 26.49 -15.29
C LEU A 449 14.81 26.74 -14.75
N GLY A 450 15.68 25.72 -14.72
CA GLY A 450 17.08 25.87 -14.41
C GLY A 450 17.81 26.79 -15.37
N TRP A 451 17.55 26.63 -16.68
CA TRP A 451 18.08 27.52 -17.71
C TRP A 451 17.56 28.96 -17.53
N LEU A 452 16.24 29.10 -17.29
CA LEU A 452 15.66 30.41 -17.03
C LEU A 452 16.26 31.08 -15.79
N ALA A 453 16.45 30.33 -14.70
CA ALA A 453 17.04 30.84 -13.47
C ALA A 453 18.47 31.34 -13.68
N VAL A 454 19.28 30.60 -14.45
CA VAL A 454 20.64 31.05 -14.83
C VAL A 454 20.58 32.35 -15.63
N GLN A 455 19.62 32.51 -16.54
CA GLN A 455 19.46 33.75 -17.32
C GLN A 455 19.01 34.93 -16.45
N VAL A 456 18.06 34.69 -15.54
CA VAL A 456 17.60 35.72 -14.58
C VAL A 456 18.73 36.14 -13.66
N LEU A 457 19.49 35.17 -13.12
CA LEU A 457 20.62 35.44 -12.25
C LEU A 457 21.69 36.30 -12.94
N ARG A 458 21.95 36.04 -14.21
CA ARG A 458 22.86 36.86 -15.04
C ARG A 458 22.41 38.30 -15.20
N ARG A 459 21.11 38.56 -15.22
CA ARG A 459 20.53 39.92 -15.39
C ARG A 459 20.39 40.67 -14.08
N LEU A 460 20.13 39.99 -12.96
CA LEU A 460 19.86 40.62 -11.67
C LEU A 460 21.12 40.95 -10.87
N VAL A 461 22.18 40.16 -10.98
CA VAL A 461 23.43 40.38 -10.21
C VAL A 461 24.35 41.34 -10.96
N HIS A 462 24.38 42.62 -10.54
CA HIS A 462 25.26 43.65 -11.10
C HIS A 462 26.54 43.77 -10.27
N GLU A 463 27.67 43.98 -10.97
CA GLU A 463 28.98 44.10 -10.33
C GLU A 463 29.09 45.30 -9.36
N SER A 464 28.30 46.33 -9.59
CA SER A 464 28.37 47.58 -8.82
C SER A 464 27.63 47.48 -7.47
N THR A 465 26.66 46.59 -7.30
CA THR A 465 25.80 46.58 -6.14
C THR A 465 25.91 45.27 -5.31
N ALA A 466 26.39 44.17 -5.89
CA ALA A 466 26.46 42.88 -5.24
C ALA A 466 27.80 42.59 -4.55
N PRO A 467 27.85 41.86 -3.43
CA PRO A 467 29.08 41.49 -2.78
C PRO A 467 29.94 40.58 -3.70
N ARG A 468 31.26 40.71 -3.62
CA ARG A 468 32.23 40.05 -4.49
C ARG A 468 32.05 38.53 -4.60
N TRP A 469 31.72 37.86 -3.49
CA TRP A 469 31.45 36.42 -3.48
C TRP A 469 30.23 36.04 -4.34
N LEU A 470 29.19 36.88 -4.34
CA LEU A 470 27.95 36.61 -5.11
C LEU A 470 28.18 36.87 -6.60
N VAL A 471 28.93 37.91 -6.96
CA VAL A 471 29.32 38.19 -8.35
C VAL A 471 30.15 37.05 -8.90
N LEU A 472 31.14 36.56 -8.15
CA LEU A 472 31.99 35.43 -8.57
C LEU A 472 31.15 34.14 -8.70
N ALA A 473 30.28 33.84 -7.76
CA ALA A 473 29.38 32.66 -7.83
C ALA A 473 28.49 32.73 -9.07
N THR A 474 27.87 33.88 -9.33
CA THR A 474 27.02 34.10 -10.50
C THR A 474 27.79 33.98 -11.81
N ARG A 475 28.99 34.58 -11.90
CA ARG A 475 29.86 34.46 -13.09
C ARG A 475 30.25 33.00 -13.33
N GLN A 476 30.54 32.25 -12.29
CA GLN A 476 30.92 30.83 -12.39
C GLN A 476 29.76 29.98 -12.94
N ILE A 477 28.55 30.15 -12.40
CA ILE A 477 27.29 29.50 -12.89
C ILE A 477 27.02 29.94 -14.35
N ALA A 478 27.16 31.21 -14.65
CA ALA A 478 26.87 31.81 -15.94
C ALA A 478 27.87 31.48 -17.04
N ALA A 479 29.10 31.16 -16.67
CA ALA A 479 30.16 30.80 -17.64
C ALA A 479 29.89 29.42 -18.29
N ARG A 480 29.19 28.51 -17.57
CA ARG A 480 28.87 27.18 -18.07
C ARG A 480 27.40 26.83 -17.83
N PRO A 481 26.46 27.51 -18.55
CA PRO A 481 25.03 27.41 -18.27
C PRO A 481 24.47 25.97 -18.42
N ALA A 482 24.94 25.24 -19.43
CA ALA A 482 24.53 23.84 -19.63
C ALA A 482 24.93 22.93 -18.47
N TYR A 483 26.11 23.17 -17.87
CA TYR A 483 26.55 22.39 -16.70
C TYR A 483 25.70 22.70 -15.47
N ALA A 484 25.44 23.99 -15.21
CA ALA A 484 24.59 24.43 -14.10
C ALA A 484 23.16 23.85 -14.21
N VAL A 485 22.60 23.88 -15.43
CA VAL A 485 21.26 23.29 -15.68
C VAL A 485 21.23 21.78 -15.40
N VAL A 486 22.23 21.04 -15.87
CA VAL A 486 22.32 19.60 -15.59
C VAL A 486 22.47 19.32 -14.08
N GLN A 487 23.24 20.13 -13.37
CA GLN A 487 23.44 19.99 -11.93
C GLN A 487 22.15 20.30 -11.16
N ILE A 488 21.47 21.39 -11.49
CA ILE A 488 20.16 21.76 -10.89
C ILE A 488 19.16 20.65 -11.17
N SER A 489 19.04 20.19 -12.41
CA SER A 489 18.07 19.17 -12.80
C SER A 489 18.31 17.83 -12.11
N SER A 490 19.55 17.34 -12.06
CA SER A 490 19.88 16.07 -11.40
C SER A 490 19.62 16.12 -9.89
N LEU A 491 19.96 17.26 -9.25
CA LEU A 491 19.68 17.47 -7.84
C LEU A 491 18.15 17.56 -7.57
N ALA A 492 17.44 18.29 -8.45
CA ALA A 492 15.99 18.43 -8.35
C ALA A 492 15.26 17.11 -8.53
N VAL A 493 15.68 16.25 -9.48
CA VAL A 493 15.11 14.92 -9.68
C VAL A 493 15.34 14.02 -8.45
N GLY A 494 16.53 14.05 -7.87
CA GLY A 494 16.82 13.32 -6.63
C GLY A 494 15.96 13.81 -5.47
N LEU A 495 15.84 15.12 -5.29
CA LEU A 495 15.00 15.73 -4.27
C LEU A 495 13.51 15.51 -4.53
N LEU A 496 13.06 15.49 -5.79
CA LEU A 496 11.67 15.18 -6.16
C LEU A 496 11.23 13.82 -5.60
N ALA A 497 12.02 12.78 -5.82
CA ALA A 497 11.71 11.44 -5.34
C ALA A 497 11.64 11.41 -3.80
N LEU A 498 12.59 12.07 -3.12
CA LEU A 498 12.60 12.14 -1.66
C LEU A 498 11.40 12.95 -1.13
N MET A 499 11.10 14.11 -1.73
CA MET A 499 9.96 14.94 -1.32
C MET A 499 8.62 14.27 -1.57
N LEU A 500 8.45 13.62 -2.72
CA LEU A 500 7.25 12.86 -3.04
C LEU A 500 7.04 11.73 -2.01
N LEU A 501 8.10 11.03 -1.67
CA LEU A 501 8.08 9.98 -0.67
C LEU A 501 7.68 10.51 0.72
N VAL A 502 8.24 11.65 1.16
CA VAL A 502 7.93 12.28 2.46
C VAL A 502 6.49 12.76 2.51
N LEU A 503 6.02 13.46 1.48
CA LEU A 503 4.69 14.03 1.42
C LEU A 503 3.61 12.93 1.42
N LEU A 504 3.75 11.94 0.52
CA LEU A 504 2.78 10.85 0.44
C LEU A 504 2.74 9.98 1.71
N ARG A 505 3.90 9.71 2.33
CA ARG A 505 3.93 8.96 3.61
C ARG A 505 3.09 9.62 4.67
N THR A 506 3.30 10.92 4.90
CA THR A 506 2.68 11.63 6.01
C THR A 506 1.16 11.55 5.93
N ASP A 507 0.61 11.78 4.74
CA ASP A 507 -0.84 11.80 4.55
C ASP A 507 -1.45 10.40 4.42
N LEU A 508 -0.71 9.46 3.80
CA LEU A 508 -1.18 8.07 3.68
C LEU A 508 -1.28 7.40 5.05
N ILE A 509 -0.24 7.52 5.89
CA ILE A 509 -0.27 6.98 7.26
C ILE A 509 -1.33 7.71 8.09
N GLY A 510 -1.47 9.03 7.92
CA GLY A 510 -2.51 9.83 8.55
C GLY A 510 -3.91 9.33 8.18
N SER A 511 -4.18 9.08 6.89
CA SER A 511 -5.47 8.57 6.41
C SER A 511 -5.77 7.15 6.93
N TRP A 512 -4.77 6.29 7.03
CA TRP A 512 -4.93 4.95 7.60
C TRP A 512 -5.23 4.98 9.10
N ARG A 513 -4.56 5.85 9.86
CA ARG A 513 -4.85 6.04 11.29
C ARG A 513 -6.23 6.66 11.53
N GLN A 514 -6.70 7.50 10.62
CA GLN A 514 -8.03 8.08 10.70
C GLN A 514 -9.14 7.08 10.32
N ALA A 515 -8.85 6.12 9.43
CA ALA A 515 -9.79 5.07 9.04
C ALA A 515 -10.20 4.15 10.21
N THR A 516 -9.31 3.94 11.19
CA THR A 516 -9.59 3.16 12.41
C THR A 516 -9.03 3.88 13.62
N PRO A 517 -9.68 4.95 14.11
CA PRO A 517 -9.21 5.67 15.27
C PRO A 517 -9.20 4.78 16.53
N ALA A 518 -8.27 5.04 17.44
CA ALA A 518 -8.12 4.26 18.67
C ALA A 518 -9.39 4.27 19.55
N ASN A 519 -10.23 5.28 19.39
CA ASN A 519 -11.52 5.42 20.07
C ASN A 519 -12.73 5.00 19.23
N ALA A 520 -12.51 4.25 18.11
CA ALA A 520 -13.60 3.75 17.30
C ALA A 520 -14.62 2.94 18.15
N PRO A 521 -15.91 3.01 17.84
CA PRO A 521 -16.92 2.17 18.46
C PRO A 521 -16.56 0.68 18.34
N ASN A 522 -16.66 -0.03 19.44
CA ASN A 522 -16.44 -1.47 19.48
C ASN A 522 -17.71 -2.27 19.88
N ARG A 523 -18.82 -1.54 20.10
CA ARG A 523 -20.14 -2.10 20.33
C ARG A 523 -21.15 -1.49 19.38
N PHE A 524 -21.97 -2.34 18.80
CA PHE A 524 -23.14 -1.97 18.04
C PHE A 524 -24.37 -2.60 18.70
N VAL A 525 -25.27 -1.77 19.16
CA VAL A 525 -26.53 -2.20 19.73
C VAL A 525 -27.65 -1.82 18.80
N ILE A 526 -28.48 -2.77 18.42
CA ILE A 526 -29.64 -2.57 17.57
C ILE A 526 -30.89 -3.04 18.26
N ASN A 527 -32.06 -2.64 17.72
CA ASN A 527 -33.37 -3.00 18.21
C ASN A 527 -33.67 -2.42 19.60
N VAL A 528 -33.12 -1.24 19.90
CA VAL A 528 -33.59 -0.45 21.05
C VAL A 528 -34.93 0.16 20.67
N GLN A 529 -36.01 -0.15 21.44
CA GLN A 529 -37.34 0.36 21.14
C GLN A 529 -37.50 1.82 21.57
N PRO A 530 -38.42 2.61 20.98
CA PRO A 530 -38.62 4.01 21.33
C PRO A 530 -38.84 4.24 22.82
N GLU A 531 -39.60 3.36 23.46
CA GLU A 531 -39.94 3.42 24.90
C GLU A 531 -38.71 3.20 25.80
N GLN A 532 -37.68 2.53 25.26
CA GLN A 532 -36.46 2.18 25.97
C GLN A 532 -35.35 3.22 25.72
N ALA A 533 -35.51 4.11 24.75
CA ALA A 533 -34.45 5.00 24.27
C ALA A 533 -33.83 5.86 25.37
N ASP A 534 -34.66 6.46 26.24
CA ASP A 534 -34.18 7.31 27.32
C ASP A 534 -33.49 6.51 28.43
N GLY A 535 -34.07 5.34 28.80
CA GLY A 535 -33.47 4.41 29.76
C GLY A 535 -32.11 3.91 29.28
N PHE A 536 -32.04 3.54 27.99
CA PHE A 536 -30.80 3.04 27.39
C PHE A 536 -29.71 4.13 27.37
N ARG A 537 -30.05 5.36 26.97
CA ARG A 537 -29.09 6.50 27.00
C ARG A 537 -28.64 6.82 28.43
N ALA A 538 -29.54 6.74 29.41
CA ALA A 538 -29.21 6.92 30.83
C ALA A 538 -28.25 5.82 31.33
N ALA A 539 -28.46 4.56 30.91
CA ALA A 539 -27.57 3.44 31.26
C ALA A 539 -26.17 3.65 30.67
N LEU A 540 -26.04 4.10 29.41
CA LEU A 540 -24.75 4.45 28.80
C LEU A 540 -24.05 5.60 29.56
N ALA A 541 -24.79 6.66 29.90
CA ALA A 541 -24.26 7.80 30.62
C ALA A 541 -23.77 7.42 32.03
N LYS A 542 -24.51 6.58 32.73
CA LYS A 542 -24.14 6.02 34.04
C LYS A 542 -22.85 5.20 33.99
N ALA A 543 -22.63 4.52 32.87
CA ALA A 543 -21.40 3.77 32.62
C ALA A 543 -20.23 4.62 32.11
N GLY A 544 -20.40 5.95 32.01
CA GLY A 544 -19.38 6.88 31.55
C GLY A 544 -19.23 6.97 30.03
N VAL A 545 -20.15 6.40 29.25
CA VAL A 545 -20.14 6.49 27.79
C VAL A 545 -20.80 7.81 27.37
N THR A 546 -19.98 8.83 27.07
CA THR A 546 -20.46 10.20 26.75
C THR A 546 -20.52 10.46 25.24
N SER A 547 -19.83 9.67 24.42
CA SER A 547 -19.80 9.81 22.97
C SER A 547 -20.24 8.52 22.32
N TYR A 548 -21.30 8.58 21.54
CA TYR A 548 -21.86 7.46 20.81
C TYR A 548 -22.64 7.95 19.59
N ASP A 549 -22.69 7.11 18.56
CA ASP A 549 -23.61 7.31 17.45
C ASP A 549 -25.01 6.82 17.86
N TRP A 550 -26.02 7.60 17.54
CA TRP A 550 -27.41 7.27 17.83
C TRP A 550 -28.28 7.61 16.64
N PHE A 551 -28.80 6.58 15.99
CA PHE A 551 -29.61 6.74 14.80
C PHE A 551 -30.91 5.91 14.85
N PRO A 552 -32.02 6.47 14.37
CA PRO A 552 -33.21 5.67 14.09
C PRO A 552 -32.92 4.71 12.93
N MET A 553 -33.36 3.49 13.04
CA MET A 553 -33.24 2.45 12.04
C MET A 553 -34.67 2.04 11.62
N ILE A 554 -34.92 2.21 10.34
CA ILE A 554 -36.18 1.93 9.69
C ILE A 554 -35.93 0.85 8.64
N ARG A 555 -36.78 -0.19 8.60
CA ARG A 555 -36.67 -1.23 7.57
C ARG A 555 -37.61 -0.90 6.43
N GLY A 556 -37.08 -0.78 5.22
CA GLY A 556 -37.88 -0.51 4.03
C GLY A 556 -37.40 -1.30 2.83
N ARG A 557 -38.33 -1.83 2.06
CA ARG A 557 -38.04 -2.50 0.79
C ARG A 557 -38.14 -1.51 -0.36
N LEU A 558 -37.15 -1.46 -1.25
CA LEU A 558 -37.25 -0.65 -2.47
C LEU A 558 -38.22 -1.31 -3.43
N VAL A 559 -39.30 -0.60 -3.77
CA VAL A 559 -40.39 -1.12 -4.61
C VAL A 559 -40.52 -0.36 -5.93
N THR A 560 -40.17 0.92 -5.97
CA THR A 560 -40.24 1.72 -7.21
C THR A 560 -39.02 2.61 -7.37
N VAL A 561 -38.63 2.83 -8.62
CA VAL A 561 -37.65 3.85 -9.06
C VAL A 561 -38.32 4.68 -10.15
N ASN A 562 -38.43 5.99 -9.92
CA ASN A 562 -39.14 6.91 -10.81
C ASN A 562 -40.59 6.45 -11.17
N GLY A 563 -41.28 5.95 -10.17
CA GLY A 563 -42.66 5.45 -10.30
C GLY A 563 -42.80 4.10 -11.03
N LYS A 564 -41.70 3.48 -11.46
CA LYS A 564 -41.70 2.15 -12.08
C LYS A 564 -41.40 1.10 -11.05
N PRO A 565 -42.20 0.00 -10.97
CA PRO A 565 -41.88 -1.14 -10.12
C PRO A 565 -40.48 -1.69 -10.44
N VAL A 566 -39.75 -2.08 -9.40
CA VAL A 566 -38.38 -2.64 -9.51
C VAL A 566 -38.37 -4.05 -8.94
N SER A 567 -37.80 -4.97 -9.70
CA SER A 567 -37.60 -6.36 -9.31
C SER A 567 -36.14 -6.78 -9.46
N PRO A 568 -35.69 -7.86 -8.79
CA PRO A 568 -34.35 -8.41 -9.00
C PRO A 568 -34.04 -8.75 -10.47
N ASP A 569 -35.05 -9.12 -11.25
CA ASP A 569 -34.88 -9.52 -12.65
C ASP A 569 -34.55 -8.36 -13.61
N ASP A 570 -34.76 -7.12 -13.15
CA ASP A 570 -34.44 -5.91 -13.95
C ASP A 570 -32.93 -5.62 -14.00
N PHE A 571 -32.13 -6.31 -13.19
CA PHE A 571 -30.69 -6.07 -13.09
C PHE A 571 -29.88 -7.25 -13.63
N SER A 572 -28.74 -6.95 -14.28
CA SER A 572 -27.83 -7.98 -14.76
C SER A 572 -26.80 -8.39 -13.70
N GLU A 573 -26.47 -7.50 -12.78
CA GLU A 573 -25.48 -7.74 -11.71
C GLU A 573 -26.10 -8.42 -10.50
N ASP A 574 -25.46 -9.50 -10.03
CA ASP A 574 -25.92 -10.24 -8.84
C ASP A 574 -25.94 -9.40 -7.57
N ARG A 575 -25.09 -8.36 -7.49
CA ARG A 575 -25.10 -7.42 -6.37
C ARG A 575 -26.34 -6.56 -6.36
N ALA A 576 -26.74 -6.04 -7.51
CA ALA A 576 -27.95 -5.24 -7.67
C ALA A 576 -29.20 -6.08 -7.37
N LYS A 577 -29.29 -7.32 -7.90
CA LYS A 577 -30.38 -8.25 -7.61
C LYS A 577 -30.58 -8.46 -6.12
N ARG A 578 -29.50 -8.76 -5.40
CA ARG A 578 -29.56 -8.97 -3.93
C ARG A 578 -29.91 -7.71 -3.15
N LEU A 579 -29.51 -6.55 -3.64
CA LEU A 579 -29.85 -5.29 -2.98
C LEU A 579 -31.34 -5.00 -3.08
N VAL A 580 -31.95 -5.23 -4.23
CA VAL A 580 -33.39 -4.99 -4.44
C VAL A 580 -34.24 -6.05 -3.75
N ASP A 581 -33.76 -7.29 -3.65
CA ASP A 581 -34.52 -8.39 -3.01
C ASP A 581 -34.61 -8.29 -1.48
N ARG A 582 -33.73 -7.52 -0.84
CA ARG A 582 -33.69 -7.38 0.63
C ARG A 582 -34.30 -6.06 1.10
N GLU A 583 -34.64 -6.03 2.37
CA GLU A 583 -34.97 -4.78 3.08
C GLU A 583 -33.67 -3.96 3.27
N PHE A 584 -33.80 -2.66 3.10
CA PHE A 584 -32.77 -1.68 3.41
C PHE A 584 -32.91 -1.21 4.85
N ASN A 585 -31.81 -0.97 5.51
CA ASN A 585 -31.78 -0.17 6.72
C ASN A 585 -31.73 1.31 6.29
N LEU A 586 -32.84 1.98 6.43
CA LEU A 586 -33.02 3.42 6.23
C LEU A 586 -32.82 4.13 7.56
N SER A 587 -32.49 5.41 7.52
CA SER A 587 -32.36 6.23 8.72
C SER A 587 -32.89 7.65 8.49
N THR A 588 -33.04 8.38 9.57
CA THR A 588 -33.41 9.81 9.55
C THR A 588 -32.39 10.62 10.38
N THR A 589 -32.04 11.80 9.91
CA THR A 589 -31.30 12.79 10.67
C THR A 589 -31.35 14.15 9.96
N ALA A 590 -31.67 15.21 10.66
CA ALA A 590 -31.68 16.54 10.06
C ALA A 590 -30.26 17.01 9.68
N GLN A 591 -29.26 16.64 10.45
CA GLN A 591 -27.87 17.01 10.17
C GLN A 591 -27.15 15.88 9.42
N ALA A 592 -26.39 16.26 8.38
CA ALA A 592 -25.56 15.29 7.68
C ALA A 592 -24.52 14.67 8.64
N PRO A 593 -24.38 13.32 8.65
CA PRO A 593 -23.36 12.69 9.48
C PRO A 593 -21.95 13.21 9.13
N ALA A 594 -21.21 13.70 10.12
CA ALA A 594 -19.92 14.36 9.93
C ALA A 594 -18.85 13.45 9.29
N HIS A 595 -19.04 12.13 9.37
CA HIS A 595 -18.14 11.13 8.80
C HIS A 595 -18.53 10.71 7.37
N ASN A 596 -19.59 11.28 6.80
CA ASN A 596 -20.00 11.05 5.41
C ASN A 596 -19.72 12.29 4.57
N LEU A 597 -19.04 12.11 3.43
CA LEU A 597 -18.74 13.20 2.51
C LEU A 597 -19.83 13.28 1.44
N ILE A 598 -20.46 14.45 1.29
CA ILE A 598 -21.39 14.70 0.18
C ILE A 598 -20.56 14.87 -1.09
N THR A 599 -20.78 14.01 -2.08
CA THR A 599 -20.04 13.96 -3.35
C THR A 599 -20.78 14.72 -4.46
N ALA A 600 -22.11 14.75 -4.41
CA ALA A 600 -22.92 15.45 -5.38
C ALA A 600 -24.26 15.91 -4.75
N GLY A 601 -24.83 16.99 -5.27
CA GLY A 601 -26.07 17.57 -4.79
C GLY A 601 -25.91 18.36 -3.50
N THR A 602 -27.03 18.53 -2.77
CA THR A 602 -27.08 19.31 -1.52
C THR A 602 -27.89 18.55 -0.47
N TRP A 603 -27.43 18.64 0.77
CA TRP A 603 -28.17 18.17 1.93
C TRP A 603 -28.97 19.34 2.50
N THR A 604 -30.28 19.22 2.54
CA THR A 604 -31.18 20.24 3.04
C THR A 604 -31.81 19.79 4.36
N PRO A 605 -31.35 20.31 5.52
CA PRO A 605 -31.90 19.90 6.82
C PRO A 605 -33.40 20.15 6.91
N GLY A 606 -34.16 19.15 7.37
CA GLY A 606 -35.61 19.23 7.58
C GLY A 606 -36.47 19.12 6.30
N ALA A 607 -35.87 18.89 5.13
CA ALA A 607 -36.62 18.78 3.90
C ALA A 607 -37.37 17.43 3.81
N LYS A 608 -38.73 17.52 3.81
CA LYS A 608 -39.60 16.35 3.66
C LYS A 608 -39.61 15.90 2.18
N GLY A 609 -39.66 14.56 1.98
CA GLY A 609 -39.67 13.96 0.64
C GLY A 609 -38.32 13.99 -0.09
N GLU A 610 -37.24 14.32 0.62
CA GLU A 610 -35.86 14.25 0.12
C GLU A 610 -35.08 13.09 0.77
N ILE A 611 -34.12 12.55 0.02
CA ILE A 611 -33.19 11.51 0.54
C ILE A 611 -31.77 11.74 0.06
N SER A 612 -30.84 11.32 0.87
CA SER A 612 -29.45 11.16 0.52
C SER A 612 -29.09 9.67 0.34
N VAL A 613 -28.48 9.34 -0.78
CA VAL A 613 -28.14 7.96 -1.15
C VAL A 613 -26.61 7.80 -1.14
N GLU A 614 -26.14 6.62 -0.75
CA GLU A 614 -24.72 6.25 -0.78
C GLU A 614 -24.26 6.03 -2.24
N ASP A 615 -23.08 6.56 -2.59
CA ASP A 615 -22.54 6.53 -3.95
C ASP A 615 -22.46 5.12 -4.54
N GLY A 616 -21.99 4.15 -3.75
CA GLY A 616 -21.76 2.79 -4.23
C GLY A 616 -23.07 2.05 -4.56
N ILE A 617 -24.16 2.33 -3.81
CA ILE A 617 -25.47 1.77 -4.14
C ILE A 617 -26.10 2.52 -5.32
N ALA A 618 -25.89 3.84 -5.39
CA ALA A 618 -26.37 4.63 -6.51
C ALA A 618 -25.74 4.15 -7.83
N GLU A 619 -24.44 3.90 -7.84
CA GLU A 619 -23.73 3.33 -8.99
C GLU A 619 -24.22 1.91 -9.32
N THR A 620 -24.37 1.03 -8.31
CA THR A 620 -24.81 -0.36 -8.50
C THR A 620 -26.22 -0.46 -9.08
N LEU A 621 -27.13 0.42 -8.68
CA LEU A 621 -28.52 0.44 -9.13
C LEU A 621 -28.76 1.43 -10.29
N GLY A 622 -27.73 2.16 -10.73
CA GLY A 622 -27.84 3.14 -11.80
C GLY A 622 -28.62 4.40 -11.44
N LEU A 623 -28.72 4.75 -10.14
CA LEU A 623 -29.47 5.89 -9.63
C LEU A 623 -28.74 7.21 -9.82
N LYS A 624 -29.47 8.28 -10.03
CA LYS A 624 -28.95 9.64 -10.28
C LYS A 624 -29.61 10.66 -9.38
N LEU A 625 -28.97 11.82 -9.21
CA LEU A 625 -29.59 12.96 -8.57
C LEU A 625 -30.90 13.32 -9.29
N GLY A 626 -31.94 13.52 -8.50
CA GLY A 626 -33.28 13.85 -8.99
C GLY A 626 -34.20 12.65 -9.18
N ASP A 627 -33.69 11.41 -9.17
CA ASP A 627 -34.51 10.20 -9.21
C ASP A 627 -35.38 10.09 -7.93
N THR A 628 -36.56 9.51 -8.07
CA THR A 628 -37.49 9.26 -6.96
C THR A 628 -37.47 7.80 -6.62
N LEU A 629 -37.20 7.48 -5.35
CA LEU A 629 -37.25 6.12 -4.81
C LEU A 629 -38.51 5.92 -3.98
N GLY A 630 -39.22 4.84 -4.23
CA GLY A 630 -40.34 4.42 -3.41
C GLY A 630 -39.97 3.21 -2.55
N PHE A 631 -40.10 3.36 -1.25
CA PHE A 631 -39.91 2.30 -0.26
C PHE A 631 -41.23 1.84 0.34
N ASP A 632 -41.37 0.56 0.50
CA ASP A 632 -42.40 -0.01 1.38
C ASP A 632 -41.80 -0.18 2.79
N VAL A 633 -42.36 0.54 3.75
CA VAL A 633 -41.90 0.58 5.13
C VAL A 633 -43.03 -0.04 6.02
N GLY A 634 -42.99 -1.38 6.18
CA GLY A 634 -43.97 -2.05 6.98
C GLY A 634 -45.41 -1.93 6.45
N GLY A 635 -45.59 -1.85 5.13
CA GLY A 635 -46.87 -1.65 4.46
C GLY A 635 -47.24 -0.17 4.20
N VAL A 636 -46.40 0.78 4.65
CA VAL A 636 -46.59 2.20 4.38
C VAL A 636 -45.67 2.63 3.23
N PRO A 637 -46.22 3.09 2.10
CA PRO A 637 -45.42 3.58 1.00
C PRO A 637 -44.76 4.91 1.37
N SER A 638 -43.45 5.02 1.15
CA SER A 638 -42.67 6.25 1.34
C SER A 638 -41.91 6.58 0.06
N GLU A 639 -42.29 7.66 -0.60
CA GLU A 639 -41.62 8.15 -1.79
C GLU A 639 -40.77 9.36 -1.46
N ALA A 640 -39.49 9.36 -1.95
CA ALA A 640 -38.60 10.46 -1.72
C ALA A 640 -37.61 10.62 -2.90
N ARG A 641 -37.22 11.87 -3.15
CA ARG A 641 -36.33 12.25 -4.24
C ARG A 641 -34.87 12.31 -3.77
N ILE A 642 -33.97 11.80 -4.59
CA ILE A 642 -32.52 11.89 -4.34
C ILE A 642 -32.06 13.33 -4.56
N THR A 643 -31.68 14.03 -3.50
CA THR A 643 -31.15 15.39 -3.54
C THR A 643 -29.66 15.45 -3.26
N SER A 644 -29.10 14.42 -2.68
CA SER A 644 -27.65 14.33 -2.49
C SER A 644 -27.14 12.89 -2.60
N LEU A 645 -25.91 12.77 -3.07
CA LEU A 645 -25.11 11.55 -3.01
C LEU A 645 -23.99 11.73 -2.00
N ARG A 646 -23.68 10.67 -1.28
CA ARG A 646 -22.65 10.70 -0.22
C ARG A 646 -21.73 9.50 -0.28
N LYS A 647 -20.47 9.75 -0.07
CA LYS A 647 -19.45 8.71 0.10
C LYS A 647 -19.44 8.27 1.56
N VAL A 648 -19.68 6.98 1.78
CA VAL A 648 -19.71 6.35 3.09
C VAL A 648 -18.46 5.51 3.27
N ASP A 649 -17.73 5.74 4.36
CA ASP A 649 -16.64 4.85 4.75
C ASP A 649 -17.17 3.73 5.63
N TRP A 650 -17.46 2.59 5.03
CA TRP A 650 -17.94 1.39 5.73
C TRP A 650 -16.87 0.79 6.68
N GLY A 651 -15.59 1.13 6.48
CA GLY A 651 -14.48 0.74 7.36
C GLY A 651 -14.34 1.58 8.62
N SER A 652 -15.05 2.71 8.72
CA SER A 652 -14.95 3.65 9.85
C SER A 652 -15.45 3.09 11.18
N MET A 653 -16.09 1.93 11.19
CA MET A 653 -16.74 1.33 12.37
C MET A 653 -17.74 2.26 13.03
N ARG A 654 -18.34 3.17 12.27
CA ARG A 654 -19.42 4.06 12.71
C ARG A 654 -20.78 3.62 12.15
N ALA A 655 -21.85 4.11 12.71
CA ALA A 655 -23.20 3.83 12.21
C ALA A 655 -23.38 4.43 10.82
N ASN A 656 -23.60 3.60 9.81
CA ASN A 656 -23.76 3.98 8.41
C ASN A 656 -25.01 3.36 7.80
N PHE A 657 -25.65 4.12 6.90
CA PHE A 657 -26.86 3.71 6.21
C PHE A 657 -26.75 3.96 4.71
N PHE A 658 -27.40 3.13 3.91
CA PHE A 658 -27.43 3.33 2.45
C PHE A 658 -28.26 4.54 2.04
N VAL A 659 -29.38 4.76 2.74
CA VAL A 659 -30.31 5.86 2.48
C VAL A 659 -30.63 6.57 3.79
N ILE A 660 -30.56 7.91 3.78
CA ILE A 660 -30.91 8.74 4.93
C ILE A 660 -31.87 9.83 4.48
N TYR A 661 -32.95 10.01 5.24
CA TYR A 661 -33.86 11.14 5.09
C TYR A 661 -33.31 12.33 5.90
N PRO A 662 -33.22 13.54 5.36
CA PRO A 662 -32.70 14.73 6.04
C PRO A 662 -33.71 15.36 7.02
N VAL A 663 -34.44 14.55 7.74
CA VAL A 663 -35.47 14.93 8.74
C VAL A 663 -35.22 14.23 10.07
N ASP A 664 -35.69 14.77 11.16
CA ASP A 664 -35.49 14.17 12.48
C ASP A 664 -36.36 12.88 12.67
N HIS A 665 -37.53 12.82 12.08
CA HIS A 665 -38.42 11.66 12.13
C HIS A 665 -39.26 11.54 10.86
N LEU A 666 -39.73 10.35 10.60
CA LEU A 666 -40.77 10.04 9.61
C LEU A 666 -42.06 9.74 10.37
N ASP A 667 -43.16 10.30 9.90
CA ASP A 667 -44.48 10.10 10.52
C ASP A 667 -45.00 8.68 10.19
N ASP A 668 -45.67 8.03 11.11
CA ASP A 668 -46.40 6.75 10.95
C ASP A 668 -45.52 5.52 10.57
N VAL A 669 -44.23 5.53 10.88
CA VAL A 669 -43.31 4.43 10.61
C VAL A 669 -42.78 3.79 11.87
N ALA A 670 -42.70 2.46 11.88
CA ALA A 670 -42.06 1.72 12.96
C ALA A 670 -40.55 1.96 12.97
N VAL A 671 -40.06 2.46 14.11
CA VAL A 671 -38.65 2.81 14.29
C VAL A 671 -38.07 1.99 15.44
N SER A 672 -36.84 1.51 15.27
CA SER A 672 -35.98 1.08 16.36
C SER A 672 -34.71 1.93 16.34
N TYR A 673 -33.93 1.96 17.42
CA TYR A 673 -32.70 2.70 17.45
C TYR A 673 -31.48 1.80 17.35
N LEU A 674 -30.46 2.32 16.68
CA LEU A 674 -29.10 1.79 16.60
C LEU A 674 -28.17 2.71 17.37
N ALA A 675 -27.37 2.12 18.27
CA ALA A 675 -26.29 2.83 18.96
C ALA A 675 -24.94 2.20 18.59
N ALA A 676 -23.95 3.04 18.30
CA ALA A 676 -22.56 2.59 18.17
C ALA A 676 -21.70 3.36 19.16
N TYR A 677 -21.00 2.66 20.05
CA TYR A 677 -20.19 3.26 21.09
C TYR A 677 -18.97 2.42 21.44
N ARG A 678 -18.00 3.04 22.12
CA ARG A 678 -16.90 2.31 22.75
C ARG A 678 -17.31 1.88 24.15
N ALA A 679 -17.35 0.58 24.39
CA ALA A 679 -17.67 0.05 25.71
C ALA A 679 -16.59 0.42 26.73
N PRO A 680 -16.98 0.73 27.98
CA PRO A 680 -16.02 0.92 29.06
C PRO A 680 -15.35 -0.42 29.41
N ASP A 681 -14.10 -0.36 29.93
CA ASP A 681 -13.37 -1.54 30.40
C ASP A 681 -13.92 -2.01 31.77
N VAL A 682 -15.21 -2.33 31.81
CA VAL A 682 -15.89 -2.84 33.02
C VAL A 682 -16.42 -4.23 32.74
N ALA A 683 -15.90 -5.22 33.48
CA ALA A 683 -16.34 -6.59 33.36
C ALA A 683 -17.86 -6.71 33.60
N GLY A 684 -18.56 -7.42 32.72
CA GLY A 684 -19.99 -7.65 32.86
C GLY A 684 -20.89 -6.49 32.37
N PHE A 685 -20.34 -5.39 31.84
CA PHE A 685 -21.13 -4.26 31.34
C PHE A 685 -22.16 -4.68 30.29
N ASP A 686 -21.72 -5.41 29.27
CA ASP A 686 -22.58 -5.88 28.18
C ASP A 686 -23.72 -6.77 28.71
N ASN A 687 -23.40 -7.64 29.66
CA ASN A 687 -24.40 -8.53 30.27
C ASN A 687 -25.39 -7.77 31.13
N ALA A 688 -24.95 -6.76 31.90
CA ALA A 688 -25.84 -5.89 32.64
C ALA A 688 -26.83 -5.16 31.72
N LEU A 689 -26.33 -4.62 30.63
CA LEU A 689 -27.13 -3.90 29.65
C LEU A 689 -28.16 -4.81 28.98
N VAL A 690 -27.78 -6.04 28.63
CA VAL A 690 -28.71 -7.02 28.02
C VAL A 690 -29.73 -7.54 29.03
N ARG A 691 -29.40 -7.64 30.30
CA ARG A 691 -30.39 -7.99 31.33
C ARG A 691 -31.44 -6.90 31.53
N GLU A 692 -31.03 -5.63 31.47
CA GLU A 692 -31.92 -4.48 31.58
C GLU A 692 -32.81 -4.30 30.33
N PHE A 693 -32.23 -4.60 29.14
CA PHE A 693 -32.92 -4.49 27.84
C PHE A 693 -32.83 -5.83 27.07
N PRO A 694 -33.63 -6.85 27.38
CA PRO A 694 -33.46 -8.21 26.85
C PRO A 694 -33.74 -8.34 25.34
N ASN A 695 -34.45 -7.39 24.73
CA ASN A 695 -34.79 -7.37 23.31
C ASN A 695 -33.66 -6.80 22.42
N ILE A 696 -32.65 -6.14 22.99
CA ILE A 696 -31.56 -5.57 22.20
C ILE A 696 -30.61 -6.66 21.68
N THR A 697 -30.03 -6.41 20.54
CA THR A 697 -28.90 -7.20 20.03
C THR A 697 -27.63 -6.40 20.21
N ASN A 698 -26.80 -6.79 21.16
CA ASN A 698 -25.50 -6.20 21.40
C ASN A 698 -24.41 -6.97 20.64
N VAL A 699 -23.76 -6.30 19.72
CA VAL A 699 -22.73 -6.84 18.83
C VAL A 699 -21.36 -6.37 19.30
N ASP A 700 -20.53 -7.29 19.77
CA ASP A 700 -19.15 -7.04 20.16
C ASP A 700 -18.20 -7.18 18.97
N LEU A 701 -17.59 -6.08 18.55
CA LEU A 701 -16.59 -6.02 17.50
C LEU A 701 -15.14 -5.89 18.03
N SER A 702 -14.92 -5.95 19.33
CA SER A 702 -13.60 -5.70 19.95
C SER A 702 -12.51 -6.57 19.36
N THR A 703 -12.76 -7.88 19.22
CA THR A 703 -11.79 -8.84 18.69
C THR A 703 -11.51 -8.60 17.21
N THR A 704 -12.56 -8.32 16.42
CA THR A 704 -12.42 -8.02 14.99
C THR A 704 -11.68 -6.71 14.79
N LEU A 705 -12.02 -5.67 15.54
CA LEU A 705 -11.37 -4.37 15.49
C LEU A 705 -9.90 -4.47 15.90
N ALA A 706 -9.60 -5.17 16.99
CA ALA A 706 -8.22 -5.41 17.44
C ALA A 706 -7.40 -6.17 16.40
N GLN A 707 -8.01 -7.11 15.69
CA GLN A 707 -7.34 -7.84 14.61
C GLN A 707 -7.04 -6.93 13.41
N VAL A 708 -8.02 -6.12 12.98
CA VAL A 708 -7.81 -5.15 11.90
C VAL A 708 -6.76 -4.12 12.27
N GLN A 709 -6.80 -3.57 13.49
CA GLN A 709 -5.81 -2.62 13.98
C GLN A 709 -4.41 -3.21 14.01
N ARG A 710 -4.25 -4.45 14.48
CA ARG A 710 -2.94 -5.14 14.46
C ARG A 710 -2.38 -5.26 13.05
N VAL A 711 -3.19 -5.68 12.08
CA VAL A 711 -2.77 -5.78 10.68
C VAL A 711 -2.38 -4.41 10.12
N LEU A 712 -3.18 -3.37 10.39
CA LEU A 712 -2.86 -2.01 9.95
C LEU A 712 -1.56 -1.48 10.58
N ASP A 713 -1.38 -1.64 11.88
CA ASP A 713 -0.16 -1.24 12.58
C ASP A 713 1.08 -1.96 12.03
N GLN A 714 0.93 -3.23 11.71
CA GLN A 714 1.98 -4.03 11.09
C GLN A 714 2.37 -3.49 9.70
N VAL A 715 1.37 -3.19 8.87
CA VAL A 715 1.57 -2.59 7.53
C VAL A 715 2.20 -1.20 7.67
N ILE A 716 1.69 -0.35 8.57
CA ILE A 716 2.22 1.01 8.80
C ILE A 716 3.70 0.94 9.19
N ARG A 717 4.08 0.11 10.15
CA ARG A 717 5.49 -0.03 10.59
C ARG A 717 6.39 -0.55 9.49
N ALA A 718 5.91 -1.53 8.71
CA ALA A 718 6.64 -2.05 7.57
C ALA A 718 6.89 -0.96 6.51
N VAL A 719 5.87 -0.16 6.22
CA VAL A 719 5.95 0.98 5.30
C VAL A 719 6.88 2.08 5.85
N GLU A 720 6.79 2.41 7.14
CA GLU A 720 7.67 3.40 7.80
C GLU A 720 9.14 2.99 7.71
N PHE A 721 9.41 1.73 7.92
CA PHE A 721 10.77 1.21 7.87
C PHE A 721 11.33 1.23 6.44
N LEU A 722 10.54 0.77 5.47
CA LEU A 722 10.89 0.80 4.06
C LEU A 722 11.14 2.23 3.56
N PHE A 723 10.31 3.16 4.02
CA PHE A 723 10.46 4.58 3.76
C PHE A 723 11.81 5.10 4.28
N GLY A 724 12.12 4.83 5.54
CA GLY A 724 13.39 5.27 6.16
C GLY A 724 14.61 4.74 5.40
N PHE A 725 14.55 3.49 4.95
CA PHE A 725 15.62 2.89 4.15
C PHE A 725 15.75 3.55 2.76
N THR A 726 14.63 3.75 2.07
CA THR A 726 14.65 4.38 0.73
C THR A 726 15.11 5.84 0.82
N LEU A 727 14.72 6.54 1.89
CA LEU A 727 15.21 7.89 2.18
C LEU A 727 16.73 7.88 2.40
N ALA A 728 17.23 6.96 3.20
CA ALA A 728 18.67 6.83 3.45
C ALA A 728 19.44 6.49 2.16
N ALA A 729 18.95 5.56 1.36
CA ALA A 729 19.52 5.23 0.05
C ALA A 729 19.50 6.44 -0.90
N GLY A 730 18.41 7.20 -0.93
CA GLY A 730 18.30 8.43 -1.72
C GLY A 730 19.27 9.52 -1.29
N LEU A 731 19.52 9.67 0.02
CA LEU A 731 20.52 10.60 0.55
C LEU A 731 21.94 10.19 0.14
N VAL A 732 22.26 8.90 0.15
CA VAL A 732 23.55 8.39 -0.33
C VAL A 732 23.72 8.69 -1.81
N VAL A 733 22.69 8.49 -2.63
CA VAL A 733 22.70 8.81 -4.06
C VAL A 733 22.91 10.31 -4.29
N LEU A 734 22.20 11.15 -3.54
CA LEU A 734 22.33 12.60 -3.59
C LEU A 734 23.75 13.04 -3.24
N PHE A 735 24.31 12.45 -2.19
CA PHE A 735 25.68 12.69 -1.76
C PHE A 735 26.69 12.28 -2.84
N ALA A 736 26.52 11.12 -3.46
CA ALA A 736 27.33 10.65 -4.58
C ALA A 736 27.25 11.61 -5.78
N ALA A 737 26.05 12.15 -6.07
CA ALA A 737 25.84 13.12 -7.15
C ALA A 737 26.64 14.42 -6.94
N VAL A 738 26.67 14.95 -5.71
CA VAL A 738 27.46 16.14 -5.37
C VAL A 738 28.94 15.86 -5.38
N THR A 739 29.36 14.67 -4.93
CA THR A 739 30.78 14.28 -4.91
C THR A 739 31.34 13.99 -6.29
N ALA A 740 30.54 13.54 -7.24
CA ALA A 740 30.95 13.30 -8.63
C ALA A 740 31.51 14.53 -9.34
N THR A 741 31.17 15.74 -8.89
CA THR A 741 31.67 17.01 -9.42
C THR A 741 32.94 17.52 -8.73
N ARG A 742 33.49 16.76 -7.76
CA ARG A 742 34.57 17.18 -6.87
C ARG A 742 35.87 17.46 -7.62
N GLU A 743 36.28 16.62 -8.55
CA GLU A 743 37.55 16.73 -9.27
C GLU A 743 37.59 17.96 -10.19
N GLU A 744 36.52 18.21 -10.91
CA GLU A 744 36.42 19.37 -11.80
C GLU A 744 36.48 20.67 -11.01
N ARG A 745 35.83 20.75 -9.88
CA ARG A 745 35.86 21.90 -8.96
C ARG A 745 37.23 22.07 -8.27
N ALA A 746 37.87 20.95 -7.93
CA ALA A 746 39.21 21.00 -7.34
C ALA A 746 40.24 21.67 -8.28
N ARG A 747 40.14 21.34 -9.57
CA ARG A 747 41.01 21.97 -10.60
C ARG A 747 40.75 23.47 -10.73
N GLU A 748 39.48 23.88 -10.80
CA GLU A 748 39.11 25.29 -10.89
C GLU A 748 39.61 26.11 -9.68
N TYR A 749 39.42 25.57 -8.47
CA TYR A 749 39.88 26.23 -7.26
C TYR A 749 41.40 26.27 -7.12
N ALA A 750 42.11 25.24 -7.60
CA ALA A 750 43.56 25.24 -7.64
C ALA A 750 44.10 26.36 -8.54
N ILE A 751 43.52 26.56 -9.73
CA ILE A 751 43.87 27.64 -10.66
C ILE A 751 43.58 29.00 -10.02
N MET A 752 42.41 29.21 -9.43
CA MET A 752 42.06 30.47 -8.78
C MET A 752 42.96 30.79 -7.59
N ARG A 753 43.40 29.80 -6.83
CA ARG A 753 44.37 29.96 -5.74
C ARG A 753 45.77 30.30 -6.27
N ALA A 754 46.18 29.73 -7.39
CA ALA A 754 47.43 30.03 -8.04
C ALA A 754 47.52 31.49 -8.54
N VAL A 755 46.35 32.04 -8.94
CA VAL A 755 46.23 33.49 -9.35
C VAL A 755 46.03 34.43 -8.14
N GLY A 756 46.06 33.91 -6.89
CA GLY A 756 46.03 34.71 -5.68
C GLY A 756 44.66 34.80 -4.96
N ALA A 757 43.68 34.00 -5.33
CA ALA A 757 42.41 34.02 -4.63
C ALA A 757 42.52 33.44 -3.20
N GLN A 758 41.98 34.15 -2.22
CA GLN A 758 41.98 33.72 -0.82
C GLN A 758 41.07 32.52 -0.62
N ALA A 759 41.51 31.50 0.14
CA ALA A 759 40.74 30.30 0.46
C ALA A 759 39.39 30.63 1.13
N ARG A 760 39.32 31.70 1.91
CA ARG A 760 38.07 32.16 2.57
C ARG A 760 37.06 32.68 1.56
N LEU A 761 37.48 33.40 0.54
CA LEU A 761 36.58 33.88 -0.52
C LEU A 761 36.07 32.70 -1.37
N LEU A 762 36.94 31.77 -1.73
CA LEU A 762 36.54 30.56 -2.48
C LEU A 762 35.54 29.69 -1.70
N ALA A 763 35.73 29.56 -0.38
CA ALA A 763 34.78 28.84 0.48
C ALA A 763 33.41 29.55 0.55
N GLN A 764 33.39 30.89 0.53
CA GLN A 764 32.14 31.67 0.49
C GLN A 764 31.41 31.51 -0.87
N VAL A 765 32.14 31.60 -1.97
CA VAL A 765 31.63 31.41 -3.34
C VAL A 765 31.00 30.01 -3.47
N GLN A 766 31.73 29.00 -3.03
CA GLN A 766 31.24 27.63 -3.05
C GLN A 766 29.96 27.39 -2.23
N ARG A 767 29.95 27.93 -0.99
CA ARG A 767 28.76 27.81 -0.14
C ARG A 767 27.55 28.49 -0.77
N ALA A 768 27.72 29.66 -1.34
CA ALA A 768 26.69 30.42 -2.01
C ALA A 768 26.17 29.68 -3.26
N GLU A 769 27.08 29.15 -4.06
CA GLU A 769 26.74 28.38 -5.27
C GLU A 769 25.93 27.12 -4.90
N LEU A 770 26.45 26.29 -3.98
CA LEU A 770 25.78 25.06 -3.58
C LEU A 770 24.44 25.30 -2.88
N ALA A 771 24.39 26.31 -1.99
CA ALA A 771 23.15 26.69 -1.33
C ALA A 771 22.11 27.22 -2.35
N GLY A 772 22.54 28.06 -3.31
CA GLY A 772 21.66 28.59 -4.35
C GLY A 772 21.13 27.51 -5.30
N VAL A 773 21.99 26.60 -5.75
CA VAL A 773 21.62 25.46 -6.58
C VAL A 773 20.69 24.53 -5.80
N GLY A 774 21.01 24.23 -4.54
CA GLY A 774 20.21 23.39 -3.66
C GLY A 774 18.83 23.99 -3.34
N LEU A 775 18.78 25.31 -3.09
CA LEU A 775 17.54 26.04 -2.83
C LEU A 775 16.60 25.97 -4.04
N LEU A 776 17.13 26.27 -5.22
CA LEU A 776 16.35 26.24 -6.46
C LEU A 776 15.89 24.80 -6.77
N ALA A 777 16.80 23.84 -6.68
CA ALA A 777 16.47 22.43 -6.92
C ALA A 777 15.42 21.90 -5.93
N GLY A 778 15.53 22.23 -4.64
CA GLY A 778 14.58 21.85 -3.61
C GLY A 778 13.21 22.50 -3.76
N PHE A 779 13.16 23.78 -4.15
CA PHE A 779 11.91 24.47 -4.47
C PHE A 779 11.20 23.81 -5.65
N LEU A 780 11.90 23.62 -6.78
CA LEU A 780 11.34 22.99 -7.97
C LEU A 780 10.89 21.55 -7.70
N ALA A 781 11.71 20.79 -6.98
CA ALA A 781 11.40 19.43 -6.59
C ALA A 781 10.12 19.33 -5.76
N SER A 782 9.94 20.23 -4.79
CA SER A 782 8.77 20.24 -3.91
C SER A 782 7.49 20.64 -4.63
N CYS A 783 7.57 21.62 -5.54
CA CYS A 783 6.43 21.98 -6.40
C CYS A 783 6.01 20.81 -7.31
N ALA A 784 6.97 20.16 -7.93
CA ALA A 784 6.72 18.99 -8.78
C ALA A 784 6.21 17.79 -7.94
N ALA A 785 6.78 17.56 -6.75
CA ALA A 785 6.29 16.52 -5.82
C ALA A 785 4.85 16.75 -5.39
N GLY A 786 4.48 18.02 -5.16
CA GLY A 786 3.09 18.40 -4.89
C GLY A 786 2.16 18.05 -6.05
N ALA A 787 2.53 18.39 -7.28
CA ALA A 787 1.72 18.12 -8.47
C ALA A 787 1.58 16.61 -8.76
N VAL A 788 2.70 15.86 -8.75
CA VAL A 788 2.69 14.40 -8.97
C VAL A 788 1.98 13.69 -7.82
N GLY A 789 2.23 14.12 -6.58
CA GLY A 789 1.58 13.57 -5.39
C GLY A 789 0.06 13.78 -5.41
N TRP A 790 -0.41 14.95 -5.82
CA TRP A 790 -1.84 15.21 -6.01
C TRP A 790 -2.45 14.29 -7.07
N ALA A 791 -1.77 14.10 -8.20
CA ALA A 791 -2.22 13.20 -9.24
C ALA A 791 -2.30 11.75 -8.74
N LEU A 792 -1.28 11.28 -8.02
CA LEU A 792 -1.26 9.93 -7.42
C LEU A 792 -2.35 9.77 -6.36
N ALA A 793 -2.52 10.76 -5.46
CA ALA A 793 -3.54 10.73 -4.41
C ALA A 793 -4.94 10.61 -5.02
N ARG A 794 -5.23 11.42 -6.06
CA ARG A 794 -6.57 11.47 -6.68
C ARG A 794 -6.89 10.25 -7.56
N TRP A 795 -5.93 9.80 -8.38
CA TRP A 795 -6.21 8.82 -9.44
C TRP A 795 -5.74 7.40 -9.14
N VAL A 796 -4.82 7.23 -8.18
CA VAL A 796 -4.25 5.92 -7.82
C VAL A 796 -4.68 5.46 -6.43
N PHE A 797 -4.57 6.35 -5.45
CA PHE A 797 -4.87 6.04 -4.04
C PHE A 797 -6.29 6.43 -3.62
N GLU A 798 -6.99 7.23 -4.42
CA GLU A 798 -8.39 7.64 -4.24
C GLU A 798 -8.67 8.30 -2.88
N PHE A 799 -7.76 9.19 -2.43
CA PHE A 799 -7.99 9.99 -1.24
C PHE A 799 -7.84 11.50 -1.52
N ASN A 800 -8.56 12.30 -0.74
CA ASN A 800 -8.47 13.75 -0.84
C ASN A 800 -7.17 14.23 -0.19
N TRP A 801 -6.30 14.82 -1.01
CA TRP A 801 -5.03 15.35 -0.58
C TRP A 801 -4.89 16.82 -0.94
N THR A 802 -4.49 17.61 0.03
CA THR A 802 -4.18 19.04 -0.15
C THR A 802 -2.69 19.24 0.07
N VAL A 803 -2.02 19.82 -0.93
CA VAL A 803 -0.59 20.14 -0.81
C VAL A 803 -0.40 21.22 0.26
N PRO A 804 0.41 20.98 1.32
CA PRO A 804 0.67 21.98 2.31
C PRO A 804 1.38 23.19 1.68
N TRP A 805 0.89 24.40 1.89
CA TRP A 805 1.45 25.63 1.30
C TRP A 805 2.90 25.88 1.70
N TRP A 806 3.34 25.38 2.83
CA TRP A 806 4.72 25.49 3.31
C TRP A 806 5.69 24.50 2.65
N ALA A 807 5.22 23.44 1.98
CA ALA A 807 6.05 22.38 1.41
C ALA A 807 7.10 22.90 0.41
N PRO A 808 6.81 23.83 -0.51
CA PRO A 808 7.83 24.41 -1.39
C PRO A 808 8.96 25.12 -0.67
N LEU A 809 8.64 25.86 0.41
CA LEU A 809 9.63 26.56 1.21
C LEU A 809 10.50 25.61 2.03
N ALA A 810 9.87 24.62 2.67
CA ALA A 810 10.59 23.57 3.39
C ALA A 810 11.52 22.78 2.47
N GLY A 811 11.06 22.45 1.27
CA GLY A 811 11.89 21.78 0.27
C GLY A 811 13.05 22.63 -0.23
N ALA A 812 12.86 23.92 -0.41
CA ALA A 812 13.94 24.85 -0.76
C ALA A 812 15.03 24.87 0.32
N VAL A 813 14.63 25.00 1.59
CA VAL A 813 15.55 24.98 2.74
C VAL A 813 16.25 23.62 2.86
N ALA A 814 15.51 22.53 2.77
CA ALA A 814 16.08 21.18 2.84
C ALA A 814 17.09 20.93 1.69
N GLY A 815 16.75 21.32 0.46
CA GLY A 815 17.65 21.24 -0.69
C GLY A 815 18.93 22.06 -0.50
N ALA A 816 18.82 23.29 0.00
CA ALA A 816 19.95 24.14 0.31
C ALA A 816 20.88 23.51 1.37
N LEU A 817 20.29 22.98 2.46
CA LEU A 817 21.05 22.34 3.54
C LEU A 817 21.75 21.06 3.07
N LEU A 818 21.05 20.19 2.34
CA LEU A 818 21.61 18.95 1.82
C LEU A 818 22.76 19.20 0.84
N ALA A 819 22.58 20.14 -0.11
CA ALA A 819 23.62 20.50 -1.05
C ALA A 819 24.82 21.14 -0.35
N TRP A 820 24.58 21.98 0.65
CA TRP A 820 25.63 22.61 1.44
C TRP A 820 26.41 21.59 2.27
N MET A 821 25.74 20.66 2.96
CA MET A 821 26.38 19.61 3.76
C MET A 821 27.24 18.69 2.90
N ALA A 822 26.67 18.20 1.78
CA ALA A 822 27.37 17.33 0.85
C ALA A 822 28.61 18.02 0.26
N GLY A 823 28.47 19.27 -0.15
CA GLY A 823 29.58 20.04 -0.70
C GLY A 823 30.63 20.41 0.33
N TRP A 824 30.24 20.72 1.57
CA TRP A 824 31.19 20.97 2.65
C TRP A 824 32.06 19.76 2.95
N TRP A 825 31.46 18.59 2.99
CA TRP A 825 32.17 17.33 3.25
C TRP A 825 33.12 16.97 2.07
N ALA A 826 32.59 17.08 0.84
CA ALA A 826 33.36 16.74 -0.38
C ALA A 826 34.60 17.62 -0.62
N LEU A 827 34.52 18.91 -0.27
CA LEU A 827 35.57 19.89 -0.63
C LEU A 827 36.41 20.38 0.55
N ARG A 828 36.08 19.96 1.79
CA ARG A 828 36.88 20.29 2.97
C ARG A 828 38.35 19.87 2.83
N GLU A 829 38.61 18.74 2.19
CA GLU A 829 39.93 18.20 1.97
C GLU A 829 40.69 18.97 0.86
N VAL A 830 40.00 19.37 -0.21
CA VAL A 830 40.56 20.13 -1.33
C VAL A 830 41.05 21.51 -0.90
N LEU A 831 40.29 22.21 -0.05
CA LEU A 831 40.66 23.53 0.45
C LEU A 831 41.80 23.49 1.48
N ARG A 832 42.10 22.36 2.08
CA ARG A 832 43.19 22.17 3.06
C ARG A 832 44.51 21.71 2.43
N ARG A 833 44.47 21.16 1.22
CA ARG A 833 45.69 20.68 0.54
C ARG A 833 46.57 21.86 0.08
N PRO A 834 47.92 21.74 0.13
CA PRO A 834 48.80 22.73 -0.43
C PRO A 834 48.57 22.93 -1.93
N VAL A 835 48.67 24.17 -2.39
CA VAL A 835 48.44 24.52 -3.82
C VAL A 835 49.37 23.75 -4.76
N MET A 836 50.65 23.57 -4.37
CA MET A 836 51.66 22.86 -5.18
C MET A 836 51.29 21.38 -5.38
N ASP A 837 50.74 20.70 -4.40
CA ASP A 837 50.33 19.29 -4.52
C ASP A 837 49.12 19.13 -5.45
N THR A 838 48.18 20.07 -5.37
CA THR A 838 47.02 20.09 -6.27
C THR A 838 47.40 20.42 -7.71
N LEU A 839 48.37 21.34 -7.94
CA LEU A 839 48.88 21.65 -9.28
C LEU A 839 49.73 20.52 -9.87
N ARG A 840 50.52 19.79 -9.06
CA ARG A 840 51.23 18.58 -9.49
C ARG A 840 50.28 17.48 -9.95
N GLN A 841 49.26 17.17 -9.20
CA GLN A 841 48.21 16.18 -9.57
C GLN A 841 47.40 16.59 -10.80
N VAL A 842 47.28 17.86 -11.11
CA VAL A 842 46.66 18.39 -12.33
C VAL A 842 47.62 18.35 -13.53
N ALA A 843 48.94 18.38 -13.30
CA ALA A 843 49.98 18.32 -14.35
C ALA A 843 50.35 16.88 -14.73
N GLU A 844 50.24 15.92 -13.80
CA GLU A 844 50.26 14.46 -14.03
C GLU A 844 48.95 13.96 -14.65
#